data_7a214359f15e3f77b6e420ce862fb202
#
_entry.id   7a214359f15e3f77b6e420ce862fb202
#
_cell.length_a   1.000
_cell.length_b   1.000
_cell.length_c   1.000
_cell.angle_alpha   90.00
_cell.angle_beta   90.00
_cell.angle_gamma   90.00
#
_symmetry.space_group_name_H-M   'P 1'
#
loop_
_entity.id
_entity.type
_entity.pdbx_description
1 polymer ?
#
loop_
_entity_poly.entity_id
_entity_poly.type
_entity_poly.pdbx_seq_one_letter_code
_entity_poly.pdbx_strand_id
1 'polypeptide(L)'
;MSVINTNVKALAAQGSLSNVNKTLQTSMERLSTGLRINSAKDDAAGLAITNRMTSQIRGYSMAIRNANDGTSMLQTAEGAMGQVTNMLQRMRELSIQSANGGMTASDRESLQNEVTELKSQIQEVATTTNHNTIKLLDGSAGDIKLQTGVKAGDMMSIGFSSVQTKDLGLGSLSTVSSIGGKISGNVNGALTDGSLILNGVSVGASLAGSDDISSASKDASAIAKAAAINAVSDRSGVFAVVSKNEVAGSVATAATAGDLGVVKINGFETAGFYMSGNKEIDRTAVVQAINDIADRTGVRATNTTDDNQGISLTAADGRNIVLDVGTTNASVATLAQMGMAAAGTYVGSYQLSTKDGSAITVGSTVATSQTSEIRSGIRFGTYEAGMAQAATTTRASTAAAPASGNAGVLNGNTLVINGVGIQAAQGADDDASFENIGSTKAASAIAIAAAINKSSEITGVTAKANANSIKGSGFTAAAITSINLNGIEITTTLGTSSTREDVLQIFNSRSGETGVTASAYGDGIELVAADGRNISISTDAGGAAAAAGLGLAGMTVGATGAETAYYAGVTLTSDKAFTLNSGSEGDTANFKSLGFNEGTFGGANDGAKVAEIDISTVAGSTSALLVIDAAIEQVGKNQAKTGAFLNRLDAVVSNLTESTQNMSESRSRILDTDYATETTNLAKSQIVQQAATAMLAQANQSAQSVLSLLK
;
A
#
# COMPACT_ATOMS: atom_id res chain seq x y z
N MET A 1 -46.90 61.19 -70.40
CA MET A 1 -48.33 61.00 -70.67
C MET A 1 -49.09 61.38 -69.39
N SER A 2 -50.00 62.39 -69.47
CA SER A 2 -50.82 62.69 -68.29
C SER A 2 -52.09 61.83 -68.37
N VAL A 3 -52.14 60.80 -67.52
CA VAL A 3 -53.29 59.89 -67.39
C VAL A 3 -54.28 60.52 -66.39
N ILE A 4 -55.47 60.75 -66.76
CA ILE A 4 -56.48 61.48 -65.94
C ILE A 4 -57.13 60.60 -64.88
N ASN A 5 -57.30 59.26 -65.13
CA ASN A 5 -57.97 58.35 -64.20
C ASN A 5 -57.05 57.75 -63.16
N THR A 6 -55.71 57.85 -63.31
CA THR A 6 -54.76 57.28 -62.33
C THR A 6 -53.61 58.29 -62.13
N ASN A 7 -53.53 58.86 -60.94
CA ASN A 7 -52.41 59.77 -60.61
C ASN A 7 -51.18 58.98 -60.18
N VAL A 8 -50.37 58.48 -61.18
CA VAL A 8 -49.18 57.72 -60.96
C VAL A 8 -48.13 58.43 -60.12
N LYS A 9 -48.09 59.79 -60.23
CA LYS A 9 -47.19 60.60 -59.42
C LYS A 9 -47.59 60.63 -57.94
N ALA A 10 -48.90 60.70 -57.67
CA ALA A 10 -49.38 60.63 -56.27
C ALA A 10 -49.22 59.20 -55.67
N LEU A 11 -49.48 58.19 -56.47
CA LEU A 11 -49.22 56.80 -56.07
C LEU A 11 -47.73 56.52 -55.75
N ALA A 12 -46.83 57.04 -56.61
CA ALA A 12 -45.39 56.92 -56.35
C ALA A 12 -44.94 57.73 -55.12
N ALA A 13 -45.46 58.92 -54.88
CA ALA A 13 -45.22 59.71 -53.70
C ALA A 13 -45.77 59.04 -52.43
N GLN A 14 -46.94 58.42 -52.50
CA GLN A 14 -47.60 57.68 -51.43
C GLN A 14 -46.77 56.39 -51.07
N GLY A 15 -46.25 55.68 -52.10
CA GLY A 15 -45.36 54.55 -51.91
C GLY A 15 -44.06 54.99 -51.24
N SER A 16 -43.49 56.12 -51.68
CA SER A 16 -42.27 56.68 -51.03
C SER A 16 -42.56 57.14 -49.60
N LEU A 17 -43.68 57.78 -49.32
CA LEU A 17 -44.05 58.16 -47.95
C LEU A 17 -44.26 56.94 -47.04
N SER A 18 -44.89 55.86 -47.54
CA SER A 18 -45.06 54.60 -46.81
C SER A 18 -43.66 53.98 -46.44
N ASN A 19 -42.73 53.97 -47.38
CA ASN A 19 -41.39 53.45 -47.14
C ASN A 19 -40.61 54.33 -46.13
N VAL A 20 -40.73 55.64 -46.22
CA VAL A 20 -40.06 56.57 -45.26
C VAL A 20 -40.68 56.38 -43.84
N ASN A 21 -42.00 56.25 -43.74
CA ASN A 21 -42.68 55.99 -42.46
C ASN A 21 -42.19 54.67 -41.81
N LYS A 22 -42.03 53.63 -42.62
CA LYS A 22 -41.47 52.36 -42.13
C LYS A 22 -39.99 52.54 -41.63
N THR A 23 -39.17 53.28 -42.38
CA THR A 23 -37.79 53.55 -41.97
C THR A 23 -37.77 54.39 -40.69
N LEU A 24 -38.58 55.43 -40.60
CA LEU A 24 -38.76 56.28 -39.42
C LEU A 24 -39.15 55.42 -38.19
N GLN A 25 -40.12 54.53 -38.34
CA GLN A 25 -40.61 53.63 -37.29
C GLN A 25 -39.49 52.71 -36.83
N THR A 26 -38.70 52.11 -37.77
CA THR A 26 -37.57 51.25 -37.45
C THR A 26 -36.49 52.02 -36.71
N SER A 27 -36.15 53.26 -37.14
CA SER A 27 -35.15 54.06 -36.42
C SER A 27 -35.61 54.49 -35.03
N MET A 28 -36.90 54.82 -34.87
CA MET A 28 -37.50 55.12 -33.55
C MET A 28 -37.44 53.87 -32.62
N GLU A 29 -37.78 52.69 -33.15
CA GLU A 29 -37.69 51.43 -32.41
C GLU A 29 -36.28 51.11 -31.95
N ARG A 30 -35.29 51.26 -32.86
CA ARG A 30 -33.89 51.03 -32.55
C ARG A 30 -33.33 52.01 -31.51
N LEU A 31 -33.71 53.31 -31.61
CA LEU A 31 -33.33 54.33 -30.63
C LEU A 31 -34.02 54.09 -29.26
N SER A 32 -35.28 53.68 -29.27
CA SER A 32 -36.02 53.39 -28.03
C SER A 32 -35.52 52.17 -27.30
N THR A 33 -35.16 51.09 -28.02
CA THR A 33 -34.67 49.82 -27.44
C THR A 33 -33.17 49.80 -27.23
N GLY A 34 -32.41 50.71 -27.94
CA GLY A 34 -30.97 50.67 -27.98
C GLY A 34 -30.38 49.50 -28.82
N LEU A 35 -31.27 48.75 -29.51
CA LEU A 35 -30.87 47.53 -30.22
C LEU A 35 -31.07 47.72 -31.73
N ARG A 36 -30.04 47.34 -32.51
CA ARG A 36 -30.07 47.30 -33.97
C ARG A 36 -30.99 46.17 -34.50
N ILE A 37 -30.99 45.05 -33.77
CA ILE A 37 -31.78 43.84 -34.10
C ILE A 37 -32.83 43.64 -33.01
N ASN A 38 -34.09 43.97 -33.27
CA ASN A 38 -35.23 43.82 -32.36
C ASN A 38 -36.04 42.56 -32.66
N SER A 39 -36.03 42.12 -33.92
CA SER A 39 -36.85 40.99 -34.37
C SER A 39 -36.09 40.13 -35.42
N ALA A 40 -36.59 38.91 -35.66
CA ALA A 40 -36.06 38.04 -36.70
C ALA A 40 -36.17 38.62 -38.11
N LYS A 41 -37.07 39.65 -38.30
CA LYS A 41 -37.23 40.34 -39.54
C LYS A 41 -36.07 41.28 -39.86
N ASP A 42 -35.40 41.82 -38.83
CA ASP A 42 -34.26 42.76 -38.97
C ASP A 42 -33.00 42.02 -39.40
N ASP A 43 -32.68 40.93 -38.74
CA ASP A 43 -31.58 40.01 -39.06
C ASP A 43 -31.79 38.66 -38.32
N ALA A 44 -32.27 37.66 -39.03
CA ALA A 44 -32.51 36.33 -38.46
C ALA A 44 -31.22 35.62 -38.02
N ALA A 45 -30.10 35.78 -38.76
CA ALA A 45 -28.83 35.17 -38.46
C ALA A 45 -28.18 35.85 -37.25
N GLY A 46 -28.16 37.18 -37.24
CA GLY A 46 -27.67 37.98 -36.12
C GLY A 46 -28.43 37.69 -34.82
N LEU A 47 -29.77 37.62 -34.89
CA LEU A 47 -30.61 37.28 -33.73
C LEU A 47 -30.30 35.88 -33.19
N ALA A 48 -30.14 34.86 -34.06
CA ALA A 48 -29.79 33.51 -33.64
C ALA A 48 -28.39 33.44 -32.96
N ILE A 49 -27.41 34.17 -33.50
CA ILE A 49 -26.07 34.27 -32.92
C ILE A 49 -26.12 34.97 -31.57
N THR A 50 -26.79 36.11 -31.45
CA THR A 50 -26.87 36.88 -30.20
C THR A 50 -27.66 36.17 -29.12
N ASN A 51 -28.66 35.38 -29.44
CA ASN A 51 -29.38 34.51 -28.50
C ASN A 51 -28.46 33.40 -27.95
N ARG A 52 -27.66 32.78 -28.83
CA ARG A 52 -26.67 31.78 -28.40
C ARG A 52 -25.59 32.41 -27.52
N MET A 53 -25.08 33.59 -27.90
CA MET A 53 -24.11 34.33 -27.07
C MET A 53 -24.72 34.73 -25.71
N THR A 54 -25.96 35.15 -25.66
CA THR A 54 -26.66 35.47 -24.40
C THR A 54 -26.80 34.25 -23.51
N SER A 55 -27.11 33.08 -24.08
CA SER A 55 -27.17 31.83 -23.37
C SER A 55 -25.78 31.46 -22.80
N GLN A 56 -24.72 31.62 -23.59
CA GLN A 56 -23.35 31.37 -23.14
C GLN A 56 -22.89 32.33 -22.04
N ILE A 57 -23.16 33.63 -22.15
CA ILE A 57 -22.84 34.63 -21.11
C ILE A 57 -23.54 34.27 -19.78
N ARG A 58 -24.83 33.89 -19.84
CA ARG A 58 -25.55 33.44 -18.64
C ARG A 58 -24.96 32.15 -18.08
N GLY A 59 -24.55 31.22 -18.95
CA GLY A 59 -23.85 29.99 -18.55
C GLY A 59 -22.52 30.28 -17.85
N TYR A 60 -21.68 31.16 -18.41
CA TYR A 60 -20.42 31.57 -17.76
C TYR A 60 -20.66 32.24 -16.41
N SER A 61 -21.65 33.10 -16.31
CA SER A 61 -22.01 33.76 -15.04
C SER A 61 -22.45 32.74 -13.98
N MET A 62 -23.14 31.64 -14.36
CA MET A 62 -23.44 30.55 -13.44
C MET A 62 -22.20 29.73 -13.09
N ALA A 63 -21.33 29.47 -14.06
CA ALA A 63 -20.08 28.73 -13.83
C ALA A 63 -19.14 29.50 -12.88
N ILE A 64 -19.06 30.83 -12.98
CA ILE A 64 -18.33 31.69 -12.05
C ILE A 64 -18.90 31.58 -10.63
N ARG A 65 -20.23 31.61 -10.47
CA ARG A 65 -20.86 31.40 -9.15
C ARG A 65 -20.52 30.03 -8.57
N ASN A 66 -20.65 28.97 -9.37
CA ASN A 66 -20.31 27.61 -8.94
C ASN A 66 -18.83 27.48 -8.54
N ALA A 67 -17.93 28.15 -9.27
CA ALA A 67 -16.50 28.16 -8.93
C ALA A 67 -16.25 28.90 -7.60
N ASN A 68 -16.91 30.04 -7.37
CA ASN A 68 -16.83 30.78 -6.12
C ASN A 68 -17.41 29.99 -4.93
N ASP A 69 -18.50 29.24 -5.15
CA ASP A 69 -19.04 28.32 -4.14
C ASP A 69 -18.01 27.26 -3.79
N GLY A 70 -17.36 26.67 -4.79
CA GLY A 70 -16.24 25.74 -4.58
C GLY A 70 -15.06 26.35 -3.81
N THR A 71 -14.70 27.59 -4.13
CA THR A 71 -13.67 28.34 -3.40
C THR A 71 -14.05 28.51 -1.92
N SER A 72 -15.30 28.87 -1.64
CA SER A 72 -15.80 29.03 -0.26
C SER A 72 -15.79 27.70 0.51
N MET A 73 -16.14 26.59 -0.15
CA MET A 73 -16.07 25.25 0.45
C MET A 73 -14.62 24.89 0.82
N LEU A 74 -13.68 25.11 -0.10
CA LEU A 74 -12.25 24.81 0.13
C LEU A 74 -11.65 25.68 1.24
N GLN A 75 -11.97 26.98 1.29
CA GLN A 75 -11.52 27.88 2.35
C GLN A 75 -12.08 27.48 3.73
N THR A 76 -13.34 27.03 3.79
CA THR A 76 -13.93 26.49 5.01
C THR A 76 -13.20 25.24 5.49
N ALA A 77 -12.89 24.31 4.57
CA ALA A 77 -12.13 23.10 4.89
C ALA A 77 -10.69 23.41 5.31
N GLU A 78 -10.01 24.34 4.62
CA GLU A 78 -8.64 24.77 4.94
C GLU A 78 -8.55 25.40 6.33
N GLY A 79 -9.48 26.28 6.69
CA GLY A 79 -9.53 26.90 8.02
C GLY A 79 -9.69 25.86 9.12
N ALA A 80 -10.57 24.87 8.93
CA ALA A 80 -10.78 23.78 9.88
C ALA A 80 -9.54 22.85 9.96
N MET A 81 -8.90 22.53 8.83
CA MET A 81 -7.64 21.75 8.83
C MET A 81 -6.51 22.50 9.55
N GLY A 82 -6.46 23.84 9.48
CA GLY A 82 -5.54 24.66 10.27
C GLY A 82 -5.73 24.49 11.78
N GLN A 83 -6.98 24.44 12.24
CA GLN A 83 -7.27 24.16 13.66
C GLN A 83 -6.84 22.75 14.06
N VAL A 84 -7.11 21.74 13.23
CA VAL A 84 -6.64 20.35 13.46
C VAL A 84 -5.12 20.31 13.57
N THR A 85 -4.40 21.00 12.70
CA THR A 85 -2.93 21.08 12.76
C THR A 85 -2.44 21.65 14.08
N ASN A 86 -3.05 22.73 14.58
CA ASN A 86 -2.68 23.34 15.86
C ASN A 86 -2.92 22.37 17.03
N MET A 87 -4.03 21.64 17.02
CA MET A 87 -4.33 20.62 18.03
C MET A 87 -3.34 19.45 17.99
N LEU A 88 -2.97 18.97 16.82
CA LEU A 88 -1.95 17.92 16.65
C LEU A 88 -0.58 18.40 17.14
N GLN A 89 -0.19 19.64 16.86
CA GLN A 89 1.05 20.22 17.40
C GLN A 89 1.03 20.29 18.93
N ARG A 90 -0.09 20.66 19.52
CA ARG A 90 -0.26 20.66 20.99
C ARG A 90 -0.17 19.23 21.56
N MET A 91 -0.79 18.25 20.92
CA MET A 91 -0.65 16.84 21.32
C MET A 91 0.81 16.37 21.22
N ARG A 92 1.56 16.84 20.22
CA ARG A 92 2.99 16.54 20.07
C ARG A 92 3.81 17.09 21.25
N GLU A 93 3.56 18.34 21.65
CA GLU A 93 4.22 18.94 22.82
C GLU A 93 3.97 18.13 24.10
N LEU A 94 2.71 17.74 24.34
CA LEU A 94 2.31 16.94 25.50
C LEU A 94 2.98 15.54 25.47
N SER A 95 3.08 14.93 24.28
CA SER A 95 3.75 13.64 24.11
C SER A 95 5.26 13.73 24.39
N ILE A 96 5.93 14.79 23.96
CA ILE A 96 7.35 15.04 24.30
C ILE A 96 7.50 15.23 25.82
N GLN A 97 6.62 15.99 26.42
CA GLN A 97 6.64 16.22 27.87
C GLN A 97 6.44 14.91 28.64
N SER A 98 5.47 14.08 28.24
CA SER A 98 5.18 12.79 28.86
C SER A 98 6.29 11.74 28.64
N ALA A 99 7.04 11.82 27.54
CA ALA A 99 8.18 10.94 27.27
C ALA A 99 9.35 11.15 28.23
N ASN A 100 9.36 12.26 28.99
CA ASN A 100 10.44 12.53 29.94
C ASN A 100 10.40 11.55 31.12
N GLY A 101 11.54 10.86 31.37
CA GLY A 101 11.67 9.89 32.48
C GLY A 101 11.48 10.46 33.89
N GLY A 102 11.58 11.79 34.08
CA GLY A 102 11.35 12.46 35.37
C GLY A 102 9.87 12.66 35.72
N MET A 103 8.93 12.34 34.85
CA MET A 103 7.49 12.47 35.10
C MET A 103 6.96 11.26 35.86
N THR A 104 6.06 11.50 36.83
CA THR A 104 5.36 10.42 37.53
C THR A 104 4.19 9.86 36.69
N ALA A 105 3.66 8.70 37.07
CA ALA A 105 2.47 8.13 36.40
C ALA A 105 1.25 9.06 36.48
N SER A 106 1.07 9.73 37.61
CA SER A 106 -0.05 10.69 37.83
C SER A 106 0.09 11.94 36.95
N ASP A 107 1.35 12.41 36.73
CA ASP A 107 1.59 13.55 35.86
C ASP A 107 1.24 13.18 34.42
N ARG A 108 1.65 11.98 33.96
CA ARG A 108 1.32 11.47 32.63
C ARG A 108 -0.18 11.27 32.44
N GLU A 109 -0.89 10.79 33.45
CA GLU A 109 -2.34 10.66 33.41
C GLU A 109 -3.02 12.02 33.22
N SER A 110 -2.50 13.08 33.89
CA SER A 110 -3.00 14.44 33.71
C SER A 110 -2.79 14.96 32.29
N LEU A 111 -1.61 14.69 31.71
CA LEU A 111 -1.32 15.00 30.30
C LEU A 111 -2.19 14.17 29.32
N GLN A 112 -2.45 12.91 29.66
CA GLN A 112 -3.34 12.04 28.88
C GLN A 112 -4.78 12.58 28.84
N ASN A 113 -5.28 13.14 29.92
CA ASN A 113 -6.58 13.77 29.94
C ASN A 113 -6.66 14.94 28.95
N GLU A 114 -5.64 15.81 28.89
CA GLU A 114 -5.58 16.90 27.90
C GLU A 114 -5.52 16.35 26.45
N VAL A 115 -4.74 15.30 26.20
CA VAL A 115 -4.71 14.64 24.89
C VAL A 115 -6.08 14.06 24.52
N THR A 116 -6.82 13.52 25.49
CA THR A 116 -8.16 12.97 25.26
C THR A 116 -9.15 14.05 24.83
N GLU A 117 -9.10 15.23 25.46
CA GLU A 117 -9.92 16.38 25.08
C GLU A 117 -9.52 16.91 23.69
N LEU A 118 -8.23 17.00 23.40
CA LEU A 118 -7.77 17.40 22.05
C LEU A 118 -8.23 16.43 20.96
N LYS A 119 -8.20 15.11 21.23
CA LYS A 119 -8.77 14.10 20.30
C LYS A 119 -10.26 14.33 20.07
N SER A 120 -11.01 14.61 21.13
CA SER A 120 -12.45 14.91 21.04
C SER A 120 -12.71 16.17 20.22
N GLN A 121 -11.91 17.22 20.40
CA GLN A 121 -12.01 18.45 19.62
C GLN A 121 -11.68 18.24 18.14
N ILE A 122 -10.63 17.48 17.81
CA ILE A 122 -10.32 17.12 16.42
C ILE A 122 -11.50 16.38 15.79
N GLN A 123 -12.07 15.41 16.51
CA GLN A 123 -13.22 14.65 16.03
C GLN A 123 -14.45 15.56 15.83
N GLU A 124 -14.68 16.50 16.73
CA GLU A 124 -15.78 17.48 16.61
C GLU A 124 -15.58 18.38 15.38
N VAL A 125 -14.41 18.98 15.21
CA VAL A 125 -14.08 19.80 14.03
C VAL A 125 -14.28 19.00 12.75
N ALA A 126 -13.81 17.75 12.69
CA ALA A 126 -13.93 16.90 11.51
C ALA A 126 -15.40 16.59 11.17
N THR A 127 -16.26 16.39 12.17
CA THR A 127 -17.65 15.98 11.96
C THR A 127 -18.63 17.16 11.85
N THR A 128 -18.29 18.34 12.38
CA THR A 128 -19.15 19.53 12.35
C THR A 128 -18.86 20.46 11.19
N THR A 129 -17.63 20.46 10.67
CA THR A 129 -17.25 21.32 9.52
C THR A 129 -18.09 20.96 8.30
N ASN A 130 -18.95 21.88 7.90
CA ASN A 130 -19.83 21.69 6.75
C ASN A 130 -19.98 22.99 5.94
N HIS A 131 -20.38 22.85 4.68
CA HIS A 131 -20.80 23.94 3.81
C HIS A 131 -22.14 23.53 3.18
N ASN A 132 -23.18 24.32 3.42
CA ASN A 132 -24.52 24.03 2.93
C ASN A 132 -24.98 22.58 3.21
N THR A 133 -24.82 22.11 4.45
CA THR A 133 -25.14 20.77 4.95
C THR A 133 -24.21 19.63 4.45
N ILE A 134 -23.32 19.89 3.51
CA ILE A 134 -22.32 18.92 3.05
C ILE A 134 -21.15 18.95 4.04
N LYS A 135 -20.88 17.83 4.68
CA LYS A 135 -19.73 17.68 5.59
C LYS A 135 -18.47 17.52 4.75
N LEU A 136 -17.45 18.33 5.05
CA LEU A 136 -16.26 18.41 4.21
C LEU A 136 -15.10 17.53 4.68
N LEU A 137 -15.01 17.23 5.99
CA LEU A 137 -13.83 16.65 6.63
C LEU A 137 -14.09 15.31 7.31
N ASP A 138 -15.29 14.74 7.20
CA ASP A 138 -15.62 13.43 7.77
C ASP A 138 -15.49 12.26 6.80
N GLY A 139 -15.05 12.53 5.55
CA GLY A 139 -14.89 11.55 4.49
C GLY A 139 -16.16 11.24 3.71
N SER A 140 -17.33 11.76 4.11
CA SER A 140 -18.60 11.51 3.42
C SER A 140 -18.78 12.30 2.12
N ALA A 141 -18.12 13.47 1.99
CA ALA A 141 -18.20 14.33 0.80
C ALA A 141 -17.58 13.67 -0.45
N GLY A 142 -16.51 12.90 -0.27
CA GLY A 142 -15.79 12.31 -1.40
C GLY A 142 -15.35 13.34 -2.43
N ASP A 143 -15.58 13.03 -3.71
CA ASP A 143 -15.28 13.92 -4.84
C ASP A 143 -16.54 14.71 -5.26
N ILE A 144 -16.54 16.01 -4.97
CA ILE A 144 -17.59 16.95 -5.38
C ILE A 144 -17.29 17.46 -6.79
N LYS A 145 -18.25 17.31 -7.70
CA LYS A 145 -18.14 17.76 -9.08
C LYS A 145 -18.81 19.13 -9.25
N LEU A 146 -18.03 20.16 -9.54
CA LEU A 146 -18.50 21.50 -9.83
C LEU A 146 -18.61 21.70 -11.34
N GLN A 147 -19.76 22.21 -11.83
CA GLN A 147 -19.93 22.61 -13.22
C GLN A 147 -19.25 23.97 -13.42
N THR A 148 -18.06 23.96 -14.00
CA THR A 148 -17.20 25.14 -14.22
C THR A 148 -17.15 25.61 -15.67
N GLY A 149 -18.02 25.07 -16.53
CA GLY A 149 -18.14 25.48 -17.91
C GLY A 149 -19.60 25.43 -18.40
N VAL A 150 -19.80 25.80 -19.67
CA VAL A 150 -21.14 25.91 -20.27
C VAL A 150 -21.61 24.65 -21.03
N LYS A 151 -20.70 23.71 -21.26
CA LYS A 151 -21.01 22.46 -21.95
C LYS A 151 -21.25 21.34 -20.94
N ALA A 152 -22.05 20.36 -21.32
CA ALA A 152 -22.21 19.14 -20.56
C ALA A 152 -20.83 18.43 -20.45
N GLY A 153 -20.37 18.17 -19.23
CA GLY A 153 -19.05 17.56 -18.97
C GLY A 153 -17.92 18.52 -18.60
N ASP A 154 -18.10 19.84 -18.73
CA ASP A 154 -17.14 20.83 -18.27
C ASP A 154 -17.16 20.93 -16.73
N MET A 155 -16.77 19.84 -16.05
CA MET A 155 -16.79 19.74 -14.59
C MET A 155 -15.39 19.69 -14.01
N MET A 156 -15.21 20.30 -12.85
CA MET A 156 -14.02 20.17 -12.01
C MET A 156 -14.36 19.33 -10.80
N SER A 157 -13.59 18.24 -10.55
CA SER A 157 -13.74 17.42 -9.35
C SER A 157 -12.84 17.95 -8.25
N ILE A 158 -13.40 18.16 -7.07
CA ILE A 158 -12.70 18.57 -5.84
C ILE A 158 -12.86 17.44 -4.84
N GLY A 159 -11.75 16.82 -4.44
CA GLY A 159 -11.74 15.74 -3.45
C GLY A 159 -11.50 16.27 -2.04
N PHE A 160 -12.35 15.86 -1.11
CA PHE A 160 -12.19 16.11 0.32
C PHE A 160 -11.81 14.82 1.04
N SER A 161 -10.73 14.87 1.82
CA SER A 161 -10.24 13.73 2.59
C SER A 161 -10.68 13.85 4.05
N SER A 162 -10.95 12.72 4.70
CA SER A 162 -11.26 12.68 6.13
C SER A 162 -10.08 13.16 6.97
N VAL A 163 -10.39 13.93 8.03
CA VAL A 163 -9.45 14.30 9.09
C VAL A 163 -9.96 13.82 10.47
N GLN A 164 -10.82 12.81 10.48
CA GLN A 164 -11.26 12.21 11.74
C GLN A 164 -10.08 11.52 12.44
N THR A 165 -10.12 11.47 13.77
CA THR A 165 -9.05 10.84 14.58
C THR A 165 -8.81 9.36 14.23
N LYS A 166 -9.83 8.64 13.77
CA LYS A 166 -9.74 7.25 13.31
C LYS A 166 -9.03 7.09 11.94
N ASP A 167 -8.97 8.17 11.14
CA ASP A 167 -8.41 8.15 9.78
C ASP A 167 -7.02 8.79 9.73
N LEU A 168 -6.76 9.74 10.66
CA LEU A 168 -5.46 10.38 10.82
C LEU A 168 -4.48 9.47 11.58
N GLY A 169 -3.23 9.43 11.15
CA GLY A 169 -2.16 8.70 11.82
C GLY A 169 -1.25 7.98 10.86
N LEU A 170 -0.57 6.98 11.37
CA LEU A 170 0.27 6.11 10.55
C LEU A 170 -0.63 5.35 9.58
N GLY A 171 -0.38 5.54 8.29
CA GLY A 171 -0.83 4.60 7.26
C GLY A 171 -0.16 3.26 7.48
N SER A 172 -0.64 2.21 6.82
CA SER A 172 0.11 0.96 6.77
C SER A 172 1.49 1.28 6.20
N LEU A 173 2.52 1.10 7.01
CA LEU A 173 3.91 1.19 6.56
C LEU A 173 4.23 -0.10 5.80
N SER A 174 4.95 -0.01 4.70
CA SER A 174 5.53 -1.22 4.11
C SER A 174 6.46 -1.83 5.10
N THR A 175 6.15 -3.02 5.57
CA THR A 175 6.96 -3.71 6.56
C THR A 175 7.21 -5.15 6.14
N VAL A 176 8.44 -5.60 6.36
CA VAL A 176 8.82 -6.99 6.23
C VAL A 176 9.68 -7.40 7.40
N SER A 177 9.29 -8.47 8.07
CA SER A 177 10.02 -8.97 9.23
C SER A 177 11.02 -10.06 8.84
N SER A 178 12.21 -9.99 9.41
CA SER A 178 13.19 -11.04 9.30
C SER A 178 12.80 -12.24 10.16
N ILE A 179 13.33 -13.40 9.81
CA ILE A 179 13.21 -14.63 10.58
C ILE A 179 14.40 -14.70 11.56
N GLY A 180 14.10 -14.64 12.86
CA GLY A 180 15.07 -14.95 13.90
C GLY A 180 15.23 -16.46 14.10
N GLY A 181 16.04 -16.86 15.08
CA GLY A 181 16.15 -18.26 15.49
C GLY A 181 17.58 -18.72 15.78
N LYS A 182 17.78 -20.03 15.89
CA LYS A 182 19.07 -20.62 16.23
C LYS A 182 20.11 -20.37 15.14
N ILE A 183 21.30 -19.93 15.54
CA ILE A 183 22.47 -19.85 14.63
C ILE A 183 22.97 -21.27 14.32
N SER A 184 23.11 -21.58 13.03
CA SER A 184 23.70 -22.82 12.55
C SER A 184 24.46 -22.57 11.25
N GLY A 185 25.78 -22.55 11.29
CA GLY A 185 26.62 -22.18 10.16
C GLY A 185 26.27 -20.76 9.64
N ASN A 186 25.82 -20.65 8.40
CA ASN A 186 25.40 -19.38 7.82
C ASN A 186 23.94 -18.97 8.19
N VAL A 187 23.14 -19.90 8.72
CA VAL A 187 21.75 -19.63 9.11
C VAL A 187 21.75 -18.64 10.27
N ASN A 188 21.04 -17.53 10.08
CA ASN A 188 20.99 -16.42 11.04
C ASN A 188 22.37 -15.82 11.40
N GLY A 189 23.39 -16.05 10.58
CA GLY A 189 24.76 -15.51 10.78
C GLY A 189 24.83 -14.00 10.55
N ALA A 190 26.02 -13.43 10.72
CA ALA A 190 26.31 -12.02 10.50
C ALA A 190 26.10 -11.63 9.03
N LEU A 191 25.63 -10.39 8.76
CA LEU A 191 25.65 -9.81 7.42
C LEU A 191 27.11 -9.56 7.00
N THR A 192 27.40 -9.84 5.73
CA THR A 192 28.65 -9.47 5.07
C THR A 192 28.39 -8.38 4.04
N ASP A 193 29.38 -7.63 3.62
CA ASP A 193 29.24 -6.57 2.64
C ASP A 193 28.53 -7.07 1.38
N GLY A 194 27.48 -6.37 0.95
CA GLY A 194 26.70 -6.73 -0.23
C GLY A 194 25.79 -7.95 -0.08
N SER A 195 25.77 -8.63 1.08
CA SER A 195 24.83 -9.73 1.32
C SER A 195 23.37 -9.28 1.41
N LEU A 196 23.13 -8.01 1.64
CA LEU A 196 21.80 -7.40 1.67
C LEU A 196 21.80 -6.11 0.86
N ILE A 197 20.86 -5.98 -0.07
CA ILE A 197 20.59 -4.76 -0.83
C ILE A 197 19.15 -4.36 -0.54
N LEU A 198 18.95 -3.10 -0.20
CA LEU A 198 17.64 -2.52 0.06
C LEU A 198 17.39 -1.38 -0.91
N ASN A 199 16.36 -1.47 -1.74
CA ASN A 199 16.00 -0.47 -2.76
C ASN A 199 17.22 -0.05 -3.63
N GLY A 200 18.05 -1.04 -4.01
CA GLY A 200 19.27 -0.82 -4.81
C GLY A 200 20.49 -0.33 -4.03
N VAL A 201 20.39 -0.11 -2.73
CA VAL A 201 21.51 0.32 -1.86
C VAL A 201 22.10 -0.86 -1.10
N SER A 202 23.40 -1.10 -1.25
CA SER A 202 24.11 -2.16 -0.52
C SER A 202 24.25 -1.82 0.97
N VAL A 203 23.90 -2.79 1.81
CA VAL A 203 24.10 -2.75 3.27
C VAL A 203 25.49 -3.30 3.60
N GLY A 204 26.20 -2.64 4.50
CA GLY A 204 27.49 -3.08 4.99
C GLY A 204 27.39 -4.30 5.92
N ALA A 205 28.55 -4.83 6.32
CA ALA A 205 28.63 -5.92 7.30
C ALA A 205 28.05 -5.52 8.66
N SER A 206 27.35 -6.44 9.34
CA SER A 206 26.95 -6.24 10.74
C SER A 206 28.12 -6.43 11.68
N LEU A 207 28.36 -5.48 12.58
CA LEU A 207 29.53 -5.43 13.44
C LEU A 207 29.16 -5.74 14.90
N ALA A 208 30.00 -6.56 15.57
CA ALA A 208 29.79 -6.88 16.99
C ALA A 208 29.78 -5.65 17.90
N GLY A 209 30.50 -4.59 17.55
CA GLY A 209 30.54 -3.33 18.30
C GLY A 209 29.25 -2.52 18.25
N SER A 210 28.28 -2.92 17.42
CA SER A 210 26.95 -2.29 17.35
C SER A 210 25.92 -2.93 18.31
N ASP A 211 26.32 -3.96 19.05
CA ASP A 211 25.49 -4.65 20.05
C ASP A 211 26.21 -4.73 21.38
N ASP A 212 25.82 -3.88 22.33
CA ASP A 212 26.41 -3.82 23.66
C ASP A 212 25.76 -4.77 24.68
N ILE A 213 24.57 -5.32 24.35
CA ILE A 213 23.75 -6.06 25.31
C ILE A 213 23.75 -7.57 25.14
N SER A 214 24.00 -8.12 23.96
CA SER A 214 24.08 -9.57 23.75
C SER A 214 25.37 -10.15 24.34
N SER A 215 25.29 -11.37 24.87
CA SER A 215 26.43 -12.04 25.50
C SER A 215 27.36 -12.78 24.50
N ALA A 216 26.83 -13.26 23.37
CA ALA A 216 27.56 -13.98 22.33
C ALA A 216 27.00 -13.69 20.94
N SER A 217 27.80 -13.95 19.88
CA SER A 217 27.45 -13.77 18.47
C SER A 217 26.80 -12.39 18.19
N LYS A 218 27.43 -11.35 18.72
CA LYS A 218 26.94 -9.97 18.67
C LYS A 218 26.79 -9.45 17.25
N ASP A 219 27.69 -9.84 16.35
CA ASP A 219 27.69 -9.51 14.92
C ASP A 219 26.50 -10.12 14.15
N ALA A 220 25.99 -11.26 14.62
CA ALA A 220 24.84 -11.92 14.06
C ALA A 220 23.50 -11.46 14.66
N SER A 221 23.52 -10.65 15.72
CA SER A 221 22.31 -10.20 16.42
C SER A 221 21.41 -9.33 15.55
N ALA A 222 20.12 -9.34 15.87
CA ALA A 222 19.14 -8.42 15.25
C ALA A 222 19.54 -6.96 15.45
N ILE A 223 20.16 -6.63 16.59
CA ILE A 223 20.64 -5.28 16.94
C ILE A 223 21.75 -4.83 15.98
N ALA A 224 22.77 -5.68 15.77
CA ALA A 224 23.87 -5.34 14.87
C ALA A 224 23.41 -5.28 13.40
N LYS A 225 22.53 -6.18 12.99
CA LYS A 225 21.94 -6.15 11.64
C LYS A 225 21.10 -4.89 11.42
N ALA A 226 20.24 -4.54 12.37
CA ALA A 226 19.44 -3.31 12.30
C ALA A 226 20.32 -2.05 12.27
N ALA A 227 21.41 -2.02 13.04
CA ALA A 227 22.39 -0.93 13.02
C ALA A 227 23.04 -0.77 11.64
N ALA A 228 23.46 -1.88 11.00
CA ALA A 228 24.02 -1.86 9.64
C ALA A 228 23.02 -1.35 8.59
N ILE A 229 21.77 -1.75 8.70
CA ILE A 229 20.68 -1.29 7.81
C ILE A 229 20.41 0.21 8.02
N ASN A 230 20.30 0.64 9.28
CA ASN A 230 20.02 2.03 9.62
C ASN A 230 21.15 2.98 9.21
N ALA A 231 22.39 2.51 9.12
CA ALA A 231 23.51 3.29 8.58
C ALA A 231 23.33 3.71 7.11
N VAL A 232 22.46 3.03 6.36
CA VAL A 232 22.16 3.34 4.95
C VAL A 232 20.72 3.82 4.74
N SER A 233 19.95 4.02 5.80
CA SER A 233 18.50 4.33 5.73
C SER A 233 18.19 5.61 4.96
N ASP A 234 19.03 6.65 5.03
CA ASP A 234 18.83 7.90 4.31
C ASP A 234 18.93 7.74 2.78
N ARG A 235 19.69 6.73 2.32
CA ARG A 235 19.86 6.44 0.89
C ARG A 235 18.86 5.41 0.37
N SER A 236 18.58 4.39 1.18
CA SER A 236 17.67 3.29 0.83
C SER A 236 16.19 3.64 1.03
N GLY A 237 15.88 4.62 1.88
CA GLY A 237 14.53 4.91 2.34
C GLY A 237 13.99 3.85 3.33
N VAL A 238 14.79 2.81 3.65
CA VAL A 238 14.39 1.69 4.49
C VAL A 238 15.12 1.76 5.82
N PHE A 239 14.41 1.62 6.92
CA PHE A 239 14.99 1.52 8.26
C PHE A 239 14.61 0.21 8.92
N ALA A 240 15.41 -0.23 9.89
CA ALA A 240 15.19 -1.46 10.64
C ALA A 240 14.87 -1.17 12.11
N VAL A 241 13.88 -1.86 12.63
CA VAL A 241 13.51 -1.85 14.06
C VAL A 241 13.73 -3.25 14.62
N VAL A 242 14.41 -3.35 15.75
CA VAL A 242 14.63 -4.63 16.41
C VAL A 242 13.36 -5.09 17.10
N SER A 243 12.95 -6.33 16.89
CA SER A 243 11.82 -6.97 17.55
C SER A 243 12.30 -7.72 18.81
N LYS A 244 11.37 -8.00 19.74
CA LYS A 244 11.66 -8.91 20.86
C LYS A 244 12.17 -10.26 20.33
N ASN A 245 13.14 -10.86 21.03
CA ASN A 245 13.61 -12.20 20.70
C ASN A 245 12.78 -13.23 21.47
N GLU A 246 12.08 -14.08 20.75
CA GLU A 246 11.25 -15.15 21.31
C GLU A 246 11.79 -16.51 20.89
N VAL A 247 12.03 -17.37 21.86
CA VAL A 247 12.49 -18.74 21.64
C VAL A 247 11.43 -19.68 22.17
N ALA A 248 10.68 -20.32 21.26
CA ALA A 248 9.70 -21.33 21.63
C ALA A 248 10.37 -22.54 22.30
N GLY A 249 9.73 -23.08 23.28
CA GLY A 249 10.16 -24.33 23.92
C GLY A 249 10.10 -25.54 22.97
N SER A 250 10.24 -26.70 23.52
CA SER A 250 10.08 -27.97 22.84
C SER A 250 9.13 -28.90 23.62
N VAL A 251 8.70 -29.98 22.97
CA VAL A 251 7.95 -31.05 23.65
C VAL A 251 8.69 -31.49 24.91
N ALA A 252 8.04 -31.35 26.05
CA ALA A 252 8.63 -31.81 27.31
C ALA A 252 8.69 -33.35 27.35
N THR A 253 9.88 -33.91 27.42
CA THR A 253 10.08 -35.34 27.64
C THR A 253 9.99 -35.65 29.13
N ALA A 254 9.62 -36.91 29.48
CA ALA A 254 9.57 -37.28 30.89
C ALA A 254 10.96 -37.23 31.54
N ALA A 255 11.06 -36.56 32.67
CA ALA A 255 12.27 -36.54 33.52
C ALA A 255 12.14 -37.64 34.58
N THR A 256 13.31 -38.07 35.11
CA THR A 256 13.32 -38.94 36.26
C THR A 256 13.16 -38.09 37.53
N ALA A 257 12.32 -38.50 38.43
CA ALA A 257 12.15 -37.83 39.71
C ALA A 257 13.47 -37.85 40.48
N GLY A 258 13.94 -36.69 40.92
CA GLY A 258 15.23 -36.50 41.60
C GLY A 258 16.38 -36.07 40.69
N ASP A 259 16.22 -36.03 39.36
CA ASP A 259 17.22 -35.41 38.48
C ASP A 259 17.36 -33.91 38.81
N LEU A 260 18.59 -33.41 38.79
CA LEU A 260 18.87 -32.01 39.05
C LEU A 260 18.74 -31.19 37.77
N GLY A 261 17.83 -30.22 37.74
CA GLY A 261 17.68 -29.23 36.68
C GLY A 261 18.57 -28.01 36.95
N VAL A 262 19.41 -27.62 36.00
CA VAL A 262 20.17 -26.37 36.00
C VAL A 262 20.22 -25.86 34.57
N VAL A 263 19.76 -24.62 34.39
CA VAL A 263 19.72 -23.95 33.07
C VAL A 263 20.74 -22.84 33.06
N LYS A 264 21.50 -22.72 31.97
CA LYS A 264 22.41 -21.62 31.73
C LYS A 264 21.90 -20.72 30.61
N ILE A 265 21.66 -19.45 30.95
CA ILE A 265 21.16 -18.44 30.00
C ILE A 265 22.09 -17.25 29.99
N ASN A 266 22.57 -16.87 28.80
CA ASN A 266 23.46 -15.72 28.60
C ASN A 266 24.71 -15.76 29.51
N GLY A 267 25.21 -16.96 29.81
CA GLY A 267 26.37 -17.19 30.66
C GLY A 267 26.07 -17.30 32.15
N PHE A 268 24.84 -17.07 32.61
CA PHE A 268 24.43 -17.19 34.02
C PHE A 268 23.64 -18.49 34.26
N GLU A 269 23.99 -19.20 35.30
CA GLU A 269 23.30 -20.43 35.74
C GLU A 269 22.17 -20.11 36.70
N THR A 270 21.07 -20.84 36.59
CA THR A 270 19.97 -20.83 37.57
C THR A 270 20.42 -21.53 38.86
N ALA A 271 19.68 -21.25 39.94
CA ALA A 271 19.75 -22.17 41.09
C ALA A 271 19.29 -23.58 40.64
N GLY A 272 19.94 -24.61 41.19
CA GLY A 272 19.53 -25.99 40.93
C GLY A 272 18.18 -26.30 41.55
N PHE A 273 17.33 -27.03 40.82
CA PHE A 273 16.02 -27.52 41.25
C PHE A 273 15.88 -29.00 40.91
N TYR A 274 15.09 -29.73 41.69
CA TYR A 274 14.89 -31.16 41.45
C TYR A 274 13.63 -31.41 40.62
N MET A 275 13.78 -32.25 39.58
CA MET A 275 12.65 -32.68 38.76
C MET A 275 11.75 -33.59 39.55
N SER A 276 10.44 -33.42 39.46
CA SER A 276 9.45 -34.24 40.13
C SER A 276 8.99 -35.45 39.32
N GLY A 277 9.28 -35.46 38.02
CA GLY A 277 8.76 -36.43 37.06
C GLY A 277 7.35 -36.06 36.53
N ASN A 278 6.76 -34.96 37.04
CA ASN A 278 5.53 -34.38 36.51
C ASN A 278 5.89 -33.16 35.65
N LYS A 279 5.56 -33.22 34.36
CA LYS A 279 5.95 -32.22 33.37
C LYS A 279 5.45 -30.80 33.71
N GLU A 280 4.24 -30.63 34.24
CA GLU A 280 3.67 -29.34 34.58
C GLU A 280 4.35 -28.71 35.80
N ILE A 281 4.58 -29.53 36.84
CA ILE A 281 5.31 -29.07 38.04
C ILE A 281 6.74 -28.70 37.65
N ASP A 282 7.38 -29.55 36.85
CA ASP A 282 8.77 -29.36 36.41
C ASP A 282 8.91 -28.09 35.57
N ARG A 283 8.01 -27.82 34.62
CA ARG A 283 7.99 -26.56 33.84
C ARG A 283 7.81 -25.34 34.73
N THR A 284 6.96 -25.42 35.75
CA THR A 284 6.76 -24.30 36.69
C THR A 284 8.03 -24.01 37.47
N ALA A 285 8.74 -25.03 37.96
CA ALA A 285 10.02 -24.90 38.65
C ALA A 285 11.11 -24.27 37.74
N VAL A 286 11.18 -24.73 36.47
CA VAL A 286 12.12 -24.17 35.48
C VAL A 286 11.84 -22.69 35.23
N VAL A 287 10.57 -22.34 35.00
CA VAL A 287 10.15 -20.94 34.75
C VAL A 287 10.52 -20.04 35.94
N GLN A 288 10.27 -20.50 37.17
CA GLN A 288 10.65 -19.75 38.36
C GLN A 288 12.16 -19.56 38.46
N ALA A 289 12.94 -20.64 38.30
CA ALA A 289 14.38 -20.58 38.37
C ALA A 289 15.00 -19.63 37.32
N ILE A 290 14.45 -19.59 36.09
CA ILE A 290 14.90 -18.69 35.05
C ILE A 290 14.50 -17.23 35.38
N ASN A 291 13.29 -17.00 35.84
CA ASN A 291 12.80 -15.65 36.17
C ASN A 291 13.51 -15.05 37.37
N ASP A 292 14.03 -15.87 38.31
CA ASP A 292 14.86 -15.42 39.45
C ASP A 292 16.18 -14.77 38.98
N ILE A 293 16.69 -15.14 37.80
CA ILE A 293 17.90 -14.55 37.19
C ILE A 293 17.60 -13.61 36.02
N ALA A 294 16.32 -13.26 35.77
CA ALA A 294 15.91 -12.49 34.60
C ALA A 294 16.59 -11.12 34.52
N ASP A 295 16.74 -10.42 35.65
CA ASP A 295 17.40 -9.10 35.71
C ASP A 295 18.89 -9.15 35.32
N ARG A 296 19.53 -10.30 35.48
CA ARG A 296 20.93 -10.50 35.07
C ARG A 296 21.07 -10.96 33.63
N THR A 297 20.14 -11.78 33.18
CA THR A 297 20.18 -12.40 31.83
C THR A 297 19.48 -11.53 30.77
N GLY A 298 18.50 -10.68 31.16
CA GLY A 298 17.61 -9.97 30.28
C GLY A 298 16.56 -10.88 29.60
N VAL A 299 16.40 -12.14 30.09
CA VAL A 299 15.51 -13.13 29.52
C VAL A 299 14.46 -13.54 30.55
N ARG A 300 13.21 -13.58 30.15
CA ARG A 300 12.09 -14.08 30.94
C ARG A 300 11.55 -15.37 30.34
N ALA A 301 11.14 -16.27 31.21
CA ALA A 301 10.49 -17.53 30.85
C ALA A 301 8.98 -17.46 31.11
N THR A 302 8.21 -18.06 30.21
CA THR A 302 6.76 -18.21 30.34
C THR A 302 6.39 -19.68 30.16
N ASN A 303 5.60 -20.25 31.08
CA ASN A 303 5.02 -21.57 30.91
C ASN A 303 3.85 -21.50 29.93
N THR A 304 3.93 -22.24 28.83
CA THR A 304 2.86 -22.27 27.83
C THR A 304 1.66 -23.11 28.27
N THR A 305 1.77 -23.85 29.39
CA THR A 305 0.77 -24.81 29.93
C THR A 305 0.49 -26.00 29.00
N ASP A 306 1.18 -26.10 27.88
CA ASP A 306 1.09 -27.19 26.91
C ASP A 306 2.38 -28.01 26.89
N ASP A 307 2.25 -29.33 27.06
CA ASP A 307 3.40 -30.25 27.02
C ASP A 307 4.11 -30.28 25.67
N ASN A 308 3.43 -29.93 24.59
CA ASN A 308 3.98 -29.91 23.24
C ASN A 308 4.72 -28.61 22.91
N GLN A 309 4.41 -27.53 23.62
CA GLN A 309 5.04 -26.22 23.42
C GLN A 309 6.12 -25.90 24.48
N GLY A 310 6.08 -26.54 25.64
CA GLY A 310 7.07 -26.40 26.68
C GLY A 310 7.14 -24.99 27.27
N ILE A 311 8.37 -24.44 27.39
CA ILE A 311 8.66 -23.14 28.01
C ILE A 311 9.18 -22.17 26.96
N SER A 312 8.51 -21.04 26.77
CA SER A 312 8.96 -19.95 25.91
C SER A 312 9.91 -19.00 26.67
N LEU A 313 10.99 -18.60 26.01
CA LEU A 313 11.93 -17.60 26.49
C LEU A 313 11.79 -16.31 25.70
N THR A 314 11.76 -15.17 26.38
CA THR A 314 11.61 -13.85 25.74
C THR A 314 12.67 -12.87 26.24
N ALA A 315 13.39 -12.23 25.31
CA ALA A 315 14.21 -11.06 25.56
C ALA A 315 13.53 -9.85 24.90
N ALA A 316 12.96 -8.96 25.72
CA ALA A 316 12.15 -7.84 25.24
C ALA A 316 12.94 -6.79 24.46
N ASP A 317 14.25 -6.68 24.71
CA ASP A 317 15.18 -5.76 24.05
C ASP A 317 15.80 -6.32 22.76
N GLY A 318 15.42 -7.55 22.36
CA GLY A 318 15.89 -8.19 21.13
C GLY A 318 17.32 -8.75 21.19
N ARG A 319 17.95 -8.79 22.40
CA ARG A 319 19.26 -9.41 22.56
C ARG A 319 19.25 -10.88 22.20
N ASN A 320 20.42 -11.44 21.88
CA ASN A 320 20.56 -12.87 21.68
C ASN A 320 20.30 -13.65 22.97
N ILE A 321 19.68 -14.82 22.83
CA ILE A 321 19.47 -15.76 23.92
C ILE A 321 20.42 -16.94 23.72
N VAL A 322 21.42 -17.09 24.61
CA VAL A 322 22.33 -18.23 24.64
C VAL A 322 21.81 -19.21 25.66
N LEU A 323 21.37 -20.37 25.21
CA LEU A 323 20.79 -21.43 26.03
C LEU A 323 21.73 -22.64 26.10
N ASP A 324 22.00 -23.10 27.31
CA ASP A 324 22.81 -24.27 27.57
C ASP A 324 22.37 -24.98 28.86
N VAL A 325 22.83 -26.19 29.06
CA VAL A 325 22.65 -26.91 30.33
C VAL A 325 23.76 -26.47 31.31
N GLY A 326 23.40 -26.26 32.57
CA GLY A 326 24.41 -25.92 33.60
C GLY A 326 25.40 -27.07 33.89
N THR A 327 26.57 -26.73 34.39
CA THR A 327 27.70 -27.65 34.55
C THR A 327 27.82 -28.18 36.00
N THR A 328 26.83 -28.88 36.52
CA THR A 328 26.91 -29.53 37.84
C THR A 328 27.21 -31.03 37.74
N ASN A 329 27.98 -31.59 38.69
CA ASN A 329 28.46 -32.96 38.70
C ASN A 329 27.43 -34.08 39.06
N ALA A 330 26.14 -33.85 38.90
CA ALA A 330 25.06 -34.82 39.16
C ALA A 330 24.31 -35.18 37.88
N SER A 331 23.42 -36.16 37.90
CA SER A 331 22.47 -36.42 36.80
C SER A 331 21.68 -35.16 36.48
N VAL A 332 22.06 -34.49 35.40
CA VAL A 332 21.45 -33.21 35.01
C VAL A 332 20.34 -33.52 34.03
N ALA A 333 19.16 -32.98 34.30
CA ALA A 333 18.05 -33.03 33.38
C ALA A 333 18.40 -32.31 32.06
N THR A 334 18.03 -32.92 30.95
CA THR A 334 18.25 -32.32 29.62
C THR A 334 17.30 -31.15 29.37
N LEU A 335 17.66 -30.24 28.47
CA LEU A 335 16.76 -29.15 28.08
C LEU A 335 15.41 -29.65 27.56
N ALA A 336 15.38 -30.79 26.86
CA ALA A 336 14.14 -31.42 26.40
C ALA A 336 13.26 -31.93 27.56
N GLN A 337 13.87 -32.50 28.63
CA GLN A 337 13.11 -32.87 29.83
C GLN A 337 12.55 -31.67 30.56
N MET A 338 13.22 -30.52 30.47
CA MET A 338 12.76 -29.24 31.00
C MET A 338 11.76 -28.52 30.07
N GLY A 339 11.40 -29.08 28.90
CA GLY A 339 10.50 -28.48 27.93
C GLY A 339 11.08 -27.25 27.22
N MET A 340 12.40 -27.16 27.13
CA MET A 340 13.11 -26.02 26.54
C MET A 340 13.65 -26.33 25.15
N ALA A 341 13.95 -25.31 24.38
CA ALA A 341 14.63 -25.42 23.08
C ALA A 341 16.01 -26.05 23.22
N ALA A 342 16.59 -26.61 22.15
CA ALA A 342 17.92 -27.20 22.14
C ALA A 342 19.00 -26.16 22.45
N ALA A 343 20.09 -26.58 23.08
CA ALA A 343 21.22 -25.70 23.36
C ALA A 343 21.75 -24.98 22.12
N GLY A 344 22.10 -23.70 22.27
CA GLY A 344 22.64 -22.85 21.21
C GLY A 344 22.37 -21.37 21.40
N THR A 345 22.80 -20.57 20.43
CA THR A 345 22.56 -19.14 20.38
C THR A 345 21.37 -18.85 19.46
N TYR A 346 20.39 -18.18 19.98
CA TYR A 346 19.17 -17.74 19.26
C TYR A 346 19.22 -16.24 19.06
N VAL A 347 19.14 -15.79 17.83
CA VAL A 347 19.09 -14.37 17.48
C VAL A 347 17.66 -13.93 17.30
N GLY A 348 17.40 -12.68 17.68
CA GLY A 348 16.10 -12.03 17.49
C GLY A 348 15.79 -11.74 16.02
N SER A 349 14.59 -11.30 15.77
CA SER A 349 14.16 -10.77 14.49
C SER A 349 14.27 -9.25 14.45
N TYR A 350 14.30 -8.70 13.25
CA TYR A 350 14.17 -7.26 13.02
C TYR A 350 13.16 -7.05 11.89
N GLN A 351 12.55 -5.89 11.90
CA GLN A 351 11.56 -5.50 10.92
C GLN A 351 12.11 -4.37 10.08
N LEU A 352 12.06 -4.52 8.76
CA LEU A 352 12.28 -3.44 7.81
C LEU A 352 11.00 -2.64 7.64
N SER A 353 11.15 -1.32 7.49
CA SER A 353 10.03 -0.42 7.25
C SER A 353 10.47 0.78 6.42
N THR A 354 9.51 1.43 5.72
CA THR A 354 9.72 2.68 5.01
C THR A 354 8.92 3.80 5.67
N LYS A 355 9.46 5.02 5.73
CA LYS A 355 8.76 6.17 6.35
C LYS A 355 7.55 6.64 5.56
N ASP A 356 7.59 6.46 4.24
CA ASP A 356 6.58 6.93 3.29
C ASP A 356 5.61 5.84 2.81
N GLY A 357 5.73 4.61 3.33
CA GLY A 357 4.93 3.47 2.91
C GLY A 357 5.26 2.94 1.51
N SER A 358 6.38 3.36 0.90
CA SER A 358 6.83 2.83 -0.40
C SER A 358 7.18 1.35 -0.32
N ALA A 359 7.19 0.66 -1.46
CA ALA A 359 7.58 -0.76 -1.53
C ALA A 359 9.05 -0.95 -1.12
N ILE A 360 9.34 -2.12 -0.51
CA ILE A 360 10.71 -2.52 -0.13
C ILE A 360 11.20 -3.59 -1.09
N THR A 361 12.27 -3.30 -1.82
CA THR A 361 12.96 -4.30 -2.66
C THR A 361 14.19 -4.82 -1.92
N VAL A 362 14.24 -6.13 -1.70
CA VAL A 362 15.33 -6.82 -1.00
C VAL A 362 16.09 -7.72 -1.98
N GLY A 363 17.39 -7.63 -2.00
CA GLY A 363 18.26 -8.40 -2.89
C GLY A 363 19.67 -8.60 -2.33
N SER A 364 20.59 -9.12 -3.17
CA SER A 364 22.00 -9.28 -2.83
C SER A 364 22.87 -9.13 -4.08
N THR A 365 24.11 -8.66 -3.92
CA THR A 365 25.16 -8.69 -4.95
C THR A 365 26.04 -9.93 -4.86
N VAL A 366 25.94 -10.70 -3.78
CA VAL A 366 26.76 -11.90 -3.58
C VAL A 366 26.20 -13.04 -4.42
N ALA A 367 27.06 -13.72 -5.18
CA ALA A 367 26.69 -14.80 -6.09
C ALA A 367 25.91 -15.97 -5.46
N THR A 368 26.00 -16.15 -4.14
CA THR A 368 25.24 -17.13 -3.36
C THR A 368 24.05 -16.48 -2.66
N SER A 369 23.01 -16.11 -3.44
CA SER A 369 21.82 -15.42 -2.91
C SER A 369 21.13 -16.18 -1.77
N GLN A 370 21.07 -17.52 -1.85
CA GLN A 370 20.49 -18.35 -0.79
C GLN A 370 21.24 -18.21 0.55
N THR A 371 22.58 -18.16 0.52
CA THR A 371 23.37 -17.91 1.74
C THR A 371 23.09 -16.53 2.32
N SER A 372 22.85 -15.54 1.47
CA SER A 372 22.55 -14.17 1.88
C SER A 372 21.14 -14.05 2.47
N GLU A 373 20.13 -14.71 1.88
CA GLU A 373 18.78 -14.82 2.45
C GLU A 373 18.80 -15.46 3.85
N ILE A 374 19.52 -16.58 3.98
CA ILE A 374 19.64 -17.31 5.25
C ILE A 374 20.34 -16.46 6.33
N ARG A 375 21.34 -15.65 5.96
CA ARG A 375 22.02 -14.73 6.88
C ARG A 375 21.15 -13.57 7.31
N SER A 376 20.47 -12.93 6.35
CA SER A 376 19.59 -11.79 6.62
C SER A 376 18.30 -12.21 7.34
N GLY A 377 17.85 -13.45 7.14
CA GLY A 377 16.54 -13.92 7.61
C GLY A 377 15.38 -13.30 6.83
N ILE A 378 15.66 -12.66 5.68
CA ILE A 378 14.63 -12.06 4.81
C ILE A 378 14.74 -12.67 3.42
N ARG A 379 13.62 -13.09 2.86
CA ARG A 379 13.54 -13.55 1.49
C ARG A 379 13.76 -12.39 0.52
N PHE A 380 14.46 -12.63 -0.58
CA PHE A 380 14.67 -11.65 -1.62
C PHE A 380 13.43 -11.50 -2.49
N GLY A 381 13.09 -10.26 -2.82
CA GLY A 381 11.90 -9.91 -3.59
C GLY A 381 11.46 -8.48 -3.32
N THR A 382 10.33 -8.10 -3.93
CA THR A 382 9.69 -6.82 -3.69
C THR A 382 8.47 -7.03 -2.80
N TYR A 383 8.40 -6.27 -1.72
CA TYR A 383 7.31 -6.27 -0.76
C TYR A 383 6.41 -5.07 -1.02
N GLU A 384 5.10 -5.30 -1.01
CA GLU A 384 4.10 -4.33 -1.43
C GLU A 384 4.09 -3.08 -0.54
N ALA A 385 3.74 -1.95 -1.15
CA ALA A 385 3.62 -0.67 -0.47
C ALA A 385 2.45 -0.68 0.54
N GLY A 386 2.67 -0.13 1.72
CA GLY A 386 1.62 0.05 2.72
C GLY A 386 1.09 -1.23 3.37
N MET A 387 1.87 -2.33 3.38
CA MET A 387 1.43 -3.62 3.92
C MET A 387 2.46 -4.21 4.90
N ALA A 388 1.97 -4.88 5.96
CA ALA A 388 2.78 -5.72 6.84
C ALA A 388 2.92 -7.12 6.22
N GLN A 389 4.13 -7.62 6.05
CA GLN A 389 4.37 -8.87 5.33
C GLN A 389 5.35 -9.78 6.06
N ALA A 390 5.11 -11.09 5.95
CA ALA A 390 6.00 -12.17 6.40
C ALA A 390 6.09 -13.23 5.30
N ALA A 391 7.31 -13.53 4.85
CA ALA A 391 7.54 -14.51 3.79
C ALA A 391 8.28 -15.73 4.33
N THR A 392 7.79 -16.92 4.00
CA THR A 392 8.50 -18.17 4.28
C THR A 392 9.44 -18.55 3.14
N THR A 393 10.45 -19.35 3.43
CA THR A 393 11.44 -19.80 2.46
C THR A 393 10.98 -21.04 1.69
N THR A 394 11.59 -21.31 0.54
CA THR A 394 11.46 -22.58 -0.19
C THR A 394 12.04 -23.71 0.64
N ARG A 395 11.37 -24.84 0.71
CA ARG A 395 11.77 -26.02 1.46
C ARG A 395 11.82 -27.26 0.55
N ALA A 396 12.60 -28.25 0.91
CA ALA A 396 12.72 -29.48 0.15
C ALA A 396 12.22 -30.68 0.97
N SER A 397 11.59 -31.65 0.30
CA SER A 397 11.36 -32.98 0.81
C SER A 397 12.50 -33.87 0.39
N THR A 398 13.11 -34.57 1.33
CA THR A 398 14.28 -35.43 1.10
C THR A 398 13.96 -36.93 0.94
N ALA A 399 12.71 -37.32 1.15
CA ALA A 399 12.29 -38.72 1.13
C ALA A 399 10.92 -38.86 0.45
N ALA A 400 9.98 -39.55 1.07
CA ALA A 400 8.61 -39.62 0.60
C ALA A 400 7.91 -38.25 0.73
N ALA A 401 6.87 -38.01 -0.06
CA ALA A 401 6.02 -36.84 0.06
C ALA A 401 5.50 -36.69 1.49
N PRO A 402 5.45 -35.47 2.05
CA PRO A 402 4.80 -35.24 3.32
C PRO A 402 3.34 -35.71 3.24
N ALA A 403 2.92 -36.61 4.12
CA ALA A 403 1.53 -37.06 4.22
C ALA A 403 0.75 -36.16 5.21
N SER A 404 -0.56 -36.13 5.07
CA SER A 404 -1.43 -35.44 6.06
C SER A 404 -1.16 -35.97 7.47
N GLY A 405 -0.98 -35.06 8.42
CA GLY A 405 -0.56 -35.39 9.79
C GLY A 405 0.94 -35.45 10.02
N ASN A 406 1.76 -35.32 8.99
CA ASN A 406 3.23 -35.34 9.07
C ASN A 406 3.86 -33.94 8.89
N ALA A 407 5.15 -33.83 9.24
CA ALA A 407 5.91 -32.62 9.04
C ALA A 407 5.90 -32.17 7.55
N GLY A 408 5.66 -30.90 7.32
CA GLY A 408 5.63 -30.31 5.97
C GLY A 408 4.25 -30.15 5.33
N VAL A 409 3.19 -30.61 5.97
CA VAL A 409 1.79 -30.34 5.58
C VAL A 409 1.16 -29.44 6.64
N LEU A 410 0.42 -28.41 6.22
CA LEU A 410 -0.38 -27.61 7.13
C LEU A 410 -1.58 -28.43 7.59
N ASN A 411 -1.52 -28.94 8.81
CA ASN A 411 -2.64 -29.63 9.46
C ASN A 411 -3.54 -28.62 10.17
N GLY A 412 -4.77 -29.01 10.51
CA GLY A 412 -5.67 -28.14 11.27
C GLY A 412 -5.03 -27.69 12.58
N ASN A 413 -5.13 -26.39 12.89
CA ASN A 413 -4.54 -25.77 14.08
C ASN A 413 -3.00 -25.91 14.23
N THR A 414 -2.26 -26.21 13.17
CA THR A 414 -0.78 -26.12 13.18
C THR A 414 -0.33 -24.66 13.20
N LEU A 415 -1.06 -23.79 12.49
CA LEU A 415 -0.81 -22.37 12.39
C LEU A 415 -1.98 -21.61 13.03
N VAL A 416 -1.64 -20.67 13.91
CA VAL A 416 -2.59 -19.75 14.53
C VAL A 416 -2.21 -18.32 14.12
N ILE A 417 -3.14 -17.61 13.50
CA ILE A 417 -2.98 -16.22 13.06
C ILE A 417 -3.94 -15.35 13.86
N ASN A 418 -3.44 -14.35 14.57
CA ASN A 418 -4.24 -13.45 15.41
C ASN A 418 -5.17 -14.20 16.38
N GLY A 419 -4.70 -15.33 16.93
CA GLY A 419 -5.47 -16.17 17.82
C GLY A 419 -6.49 -17.12 17.13
N VAL A 420 -6.56 -17.12 15.81
CA VAL A 420 -7.45 -17.98 15.02
C VAL A 420 -6.66 -19.15 14.44
N GLY A 421 -7.06 -20.37 14.78
CA GLY A 421 -6.47 -21.59 14.22
C GLY A 421 -6.83 -21.77 12.74
N ILE A 422 -5.83 -22.00 11.90
CA ILE A 422 -5.99 -22.17 10.46
C ILE A 422 -6.32 -23.64 10.17
N GLN A 423 -7.26 -23.88 9.25
CA GLN A 423 -7.66 -25.22 8.83
C GLN A 423 -6.54 -25.92 8.03
N ALA A 424 -6.63 -27.24 7.92
CA ALA A 424 -5.69 -28.03 7.14
C ALA A 424 -5.70 -27.64 5.66
N ALA A 425 -4.51 -27.58 5.05
CA ALA A 425 -4.37 -27.38 3.62
C ALA A 425 -4.87 -28.62 2.87
N GLN A 426 -5.65 -28.42 1.83
CA GLN A 426 -6.25 -29.48 1.02
C GLN A 426 -5.54 -29.55 -0.35
N GLY A 427 -5.15 -30.75 -0.78
CA GLY A 427 -4.55 -30.93 -2.10
C GLY A 427 -5.50 -30.56 -3.26
N ALA A 428 -6.81 -30.60 -3.03
CA ALA A 428 -7.83 -30.18 -3.99
C ALA A 428 -7.82 -28.66 -4.29
N ASP A 429 -7.17 -27.85 -3.44
CA ASP A 429 -7.02 -26.41 -3.66
C ASP A 429 -5.82 -26.06 -4.58
N ASP A 430 -5.07 -27.07 -5.03
CA ASP A 430 -3.92 -26.94 -5.93
C ASP A 430 -4.09 -27.77 -7.20
N ASP A 431 -4.46 -27.12 -8.28
CA ASP A 431 -4.60 -27.74 -9.62
C ASP A 431 -3.29 -27.74 -10.42
N ALA A 432 -2.27 -27.00 -9.97
CA ALA A 432 -1.04 -26.75 -10.73
C ALA A 432 0.10 -27.73 -10.39
N SER A 433 0.22 -28.13 -9.12
CA SER A 433 1.32 -29.01 -8.69
C SER A 433 1.12 -30.47 -9.12
N PHE A 434 2.24 -31.15 -9.34
CA PHE A 434 2.27 -32.57 -9.58
C PHE A 434 2.27 -33.38 -8.27
N GLU A 435 1.50 -34.44 -8.22
CA GLU A 435 1.40 -35.34 -7.07
C GLU A 435 1.96 -36.72 -7.38
N ASN A 436 2.94 -37.19 -6.60
CA ASN A 436 3.54 -38.51 -6.72
C ASN A 436 4.15 -38.94 -5.37
N ILE A 437 4.93 -40.04 -5.39
CA ILE A 437 5.60 -40.58 -4.20
C ILE A 437 6.47 -39.56 -3.49
N GLY A 438 7.09 -38.62 -4.22
CA GLY A 438 8.02 -37.59 -3.68
C GLY A 438 7.38 -36.19 -3.53
N SER A 439 6.15 -35.98 -4.02
CA SER A 439 5.51 -34.66 -4.05
C SER A 439 4.02 -34.76 -3.70
N THR A 440 3.56 -33.92 -2.77
CA THR A 440 2.12 -33.83 -2.43
C THR A 440 1.59 -32.41 -2.63
N LYS A 441 0.39 -32.30 -3.19
CA LYS A 441 -0.32 -31.04 -3.39
C LYS A 441 -0.70 -30.38 -2.06
N ALA A 442 -1.04 -31.16 -1.03
CA ALA A 442 -1.42 -30.63 0.28
C ALA A 442 -0.27 -29.87 0.99
N ALA A 443 0.98 -30.15 0.64
CA ALA A 443 2.15 -29.46 1.16
C ALA A 443 2.58 -28.26 0.31
N SER A 444 1.91 -27.98 -0.81
CA SER A 444 2.25 -26.89 -1.72
C SER A 444 1.95 -25.53 -1.10
N ALA A 445 2.69 -24.52 -1.56
CA ALA A 445 2.41 -23.13 -1.18
C ALA A 445 1.03 -22.66 -1.65
N ILE A 446 0.52 -23.20 -2.76
CA ILE A 446 -0.81 -22.91 -3.30
C ILE A 446 -1.88 -23.39 -2.32
N ALA A 447 -1.81 -24.65 -1.89
CA ALA A 447 -2.77 -25.22 -0.95
C ALA A 447 -2.70 -24.56 0.44
N ILE A 448 -1.48 -24.24 0.92
CA ILE A 448 -1.28 -23.52 2.18
C ILE A 448 -1.85 -22.11 2.10
N ALA A 449 -1.60 -21.38 1.03
CA ALA A 449 -2.15 -20.04 0.83
C ALA A 449 -3.68 -20.06 0.74
N ALA A 450 -4.25 -21.05 0.05
CA ALA A 450 -5.70 -21.24 -0.01
C ALA A 450 -6.32 -21.50 1.37
N ALA A 451 -5.69 -22.35 2.20
CA ALA A 451 -6.16 -22.63 3.56
C ALA A 451 -6.16 -21.36 4.44
N ILE A 452 -5.12 -20.53 4.36
CA ILE A 452 -5.03 -19.27 5.10
C ILE A 452 -6.09 -18.29 4.60
N ASN A 453 -6.25 -18.16 3.29
CA ASN A 453 -7.22 -17.23 2.68
C ASN A 453 -8.68 -17.56 3.01
N LYS A 454 -9.01 -18.81 3.28
CA LYS A 454 -10.35 -19.20 3.78
C LYS A 454 -10.69 -18.55 5.14
N SER A 455 -9.67 -18.15 5.90
CA SER A 455 -9.83 -17.48 7.21
C SER A 455 -9.50 -16.00 7.17
N SER A 456 -9.24 -15.40 6.00
CA SER A 456 -8.74 -14.03 5.86
C SER A 456 -9.70 -12.96 6.39
N GLU A 457 -11.01 -13.15 6.26
CA GLU A 457 -12.02 -12.21 6.79
C GLU A 457 -11.97 -12.10 8.32
N ILE A 458 -11.59 -13.18 9.01
CA ILE A 458 -11.51 -13.20 10.47
C ILE A 458 -10.13 -12.78 10.95
N THR A 459 -9.08 -13.25 10.27
CA THR A 459 -7.69 -12.99 10.65
C THR A 459 -7.19 -11.63 10.22
N GLY A 460 -7.77 -11.04 9.16
CA GLY A 460 -7.24 -9.84 8.50
C GLY A 460 -5.95 -10.08 7.71
N VAL A 461 -5.56 -11.36 7.51
CA VAL A 461 -4.31 -11.74 6.84
C VAL A 461 -4.63 -12.52 5.58
N THR A 462 -4.01 -12.13 4.46
CA THR A 462 -4.06 -12.85 3.19
C THR A 462 -2.73 -13.54 2.92
N ALA A 463 -2.76 -14.65 2.19
CA ALA A 463 -1.58 -15.41 1.81
C ALA A 463 -1.46 -15.53 0.29
N LYS A 464 -0.24 -15.41 -0.22
CA LYS A 464 0.10 -15.61 -1.62
C LYS A 464 1.20 -16.65 -1.73
N ALA A 465 1.02 -17.64 -2.61
CA ALA A 465 2.09 -18.55 -2.98
C ALA A 465 3.20 -17.79 -3.72
N ASN A 466 4.42 -17.94 -3.26
CA ASN A 466 5.58 -17.34 -3.91
C ASN A 466 6.02 -18.19 -5.10
N ALA A 467 6.69 -17.60 -6.09
CA ALA A 467 7.35 -18.37 -7.12
C ALA A 467 8.30 -19.39 -6.48
N ASN A 468 8.25 -20.63 -6.92
CA ASN A 468 9.16 -21.66 -6.47
C ASN A 468 10.46 -21.53 -7.25
N SER A 469 11.57 -21.31 -6.57
CA SER A 469 12.87 -21.14 -7.19
C SER A 469 13.89 -22.05 -6.51
N ILE A 470 14.55 -22.89 -7.30
CA ILE A 470 15.68 -23.69 -6.87
C ILE A 470 16.95 -23.29 -7.64
N LYS A 471 18.02 -23.04 -6.90
CA LYS A 471 19.27 -22.46 -7.42
C LYS A 471 20.45 -23.39 -7.17
N GLY A 472 21.05 -23.84 -8.23
CA GLY A 472 22.28 -24.62 -8.17
C GLY A 472 23.51 -23.73 -8.05
N SER A 473 24.51 -24.20 -7.33
CA SER A 473 25.78 -23.48 -7.11
C SER A 473 26.84 -23.73 -8.18
N GLY A 474 26.61 -24.68 -9.09
CA GLY A 474 27.58 -24.99 -10.13
C GLY A 474 27.10 -26.06 -11.11
N PHE A 475 27.79 -26.16 -12.23
CA PHE A 475 27.60 -27.16 -13.27
C PHE A 475 28.86 -28.00 -13.44
N THR A 476 28.69 -29.31 -13.51
CA THR A 476 29.77 -30.26 -13.90
C THR A 476 29.15 -31.32 -14.80
N ALA A 477 29.57 -31.39 -16.06
CA ALA A 477 29.00 -32.27 -17.04
C ALA A 477 28.93 -33.73 -16.58
N ALA A 478 27.80 -34.36 -16.68
CA ALA A 478 27.53 -35.75 -16.32
C ALA A 478 26.66 -36.45 -17.36
N ALA A 479 26.75 -37.76 -17.45
CA ALA A 479 25.88 -38.55 -18.30
C ALA A 479 24.51 -38.70 -17.63
N ILE A 480 23.46 -38.20 -18.30
CA ILE A 480 22.06 -38.28 -17.87
C ILE A 480 21.22 -38.62 -19.10
N THR A 481 20.45 -39.71 -19.02
CA THR A 481 19.66 -40.21 -20.18
C THR A 481 18.18 -39.86 -20.03
N SER A 482 17.72 -39.62 -18.83
CA SER A 482 16.35 -39.17 -18.59
C SER A 482 16.26 -38.22 -17.37
N ILE A 483 15.41 -37.23 -17.50
CA ILE A 483 15.05 -36.29 -16.42
C ILE A 483 13.52 -36.36 -16.28
N ASN A 484 13.04 -36.57 -15.08
CA ASN A 484 11.62 -36.40 -14.75
C ASN A 484 11.45 -35.07 -14.01
N LEU A 485 10.68 -34.16 -14.60
CA LEU A 485 10.37 -32.86 -14.02
C LEU A 485 8.85 -32.69 -13.95
N ASN A 486 8.30 -32.60 -12.75
CA ASN A 486 6.85 -32.51 -12.49
C ASN A 486 6.03 -33.61 -13.21
N GLY A 487 6.56 -34.85 -13.23
CA GLY A 487 5.91 -35.99 -13.87
C GLY A 487 6.08 -36.08 -15.39
N ILE A 488 6.75 -35.11 -16.00
CA ILE A 488 7.05 -35.14 -17.43
C ILE A 488 8.46 -35.72 -17.63
N GLU A 489 8.53 -36.85 -18.31
CA GLU A 489 9.80 -37.48 -18.66
C GLU A 489 10.41 -36.76 -19.88
N ILE A 490 11.62 -36.29 -19.68
CA ILE A 490 12.43 -35.64 -20.72
C ILE A 490 13.60 -36.57 -21.06
N THR A 491 13.49 -37.31 -22.14
CA THR A 491 14.62 -38.11 -22.64
C THR A 491 15.73 -37.18 -23.15
N THR A 492 16.94 -37.42 -22.72
CA THR A 492 18.10 -36.57 -23.04
C THR A 492 19.33 -37.42 -23.37
N THR A 493 20.33 -36.80 -23.94
CA THR A 493 21.63 -37.41 -24.25
C THR A 493 22.78 -36.60 -23.67
N LEU A 494 22.56 -36.08 -22.44
CA LEU A 494 23.62 -35.35 -21.73
C LEU A 494 24.82 -36.28 -21.47
N GLY A 495 26.00 -35.81 -21.70
CA GLY A 495 27.24 -36.53 -21.52
C GLY A 495 28.33 -35.67 -20.86
N THR A 496 29.54 -36.22 -20.76
CA THR A 496 30.67 -35.53 -20.13
C THR A 496 31.20 -34.32 -20.92
N SER A 497 30.68 -34.09 -22.14
CA SER A 497 31.00 -32.91 -22.98
C SER A 497 29.83 -31.95 -23.11
N SER A 498 28.68 -32.21 -22.45
CA SER A 498 27.52 -31.32 -22.48
C SER A 498 27.82 -30.01 -21.73
N THR A 499 27.19 -28.96 -22.18
CA THR A 499 27.31 -27.63 -21.61
C THR A 499 26.10 -27.29 -20.74
N ARG A 500 26.23 -26.25 -19.91
CA ARG A 500 25.11 -25.70 -19.15
C ARG A 500 23.96 -25.24 -20.08
N GLU A 501 24.31 -24.69 -21.21
CA GLU A 501 23.34 -24.19 -22.21
C GLU A 501 22.49 -25.32 -22.77
N ASP A 502 23.07 -26.52 -22.95
CA ASP A 502 22.32 -27.72 -23.40
C ASP A 502 21.25 -28.07 -22.33
N VAL A 503 21.60 -27.99 -21.05
CA VAL A 503 20.68 -28.25 -19.94
C VAL A 503 19.56 -27.22 -19.91
N LEU A 504 19.86 -25.92 -20.07
CA LEU A 504 18.86 -24.86 -20.14
C LEU A 504 17.88 -25.08 -21.29
N GLN A 505 18.39 -25.46 -22.48
CA GLN A 505 17.56 -25.73 -23.63
C GLN A 505 16.63 -26.94 -23.38
N ILE A 506 17.13 -28.01 -22.77
CA ILE A 506 16.36 -29.20 -22.41
C ILE A 506 15.19 -28.84 -21.51
N PHE A 507 15.43 -28.14 -20.41
CA PHE A 507 14.36 -27.72 -19.48
C PHE A 507 13.35 -26.78 -20.15
N ASN A 508 13.83 -25.75 -20.84
CA ASN A 508 12.97 -24.76 -21.45
C ASN A 508 12.15 -25.30 -22.63
N SER A 509 12.62 -26.37 -23.32
CA SER A 509 11.87 -27.03 -24.38
C SER A 509 10.52 -27.62 -23.93
N ARG A 510 10.40 -27.95 -22.63
CA ARG A 510 9.20 -28.54 -22.01
C ARG A 510 8.57 -27.64 -20.96
N SER A 511 8.95 -26.36 -20.91
CA SER A 511 8.47 -25.42 -19.88
C SER A 511 6.94 -25.26 -19.87
N GLY A 512 6.29 -25.31 -21.03
CA GLY A 512 4.83 -25.26 -21.14
C GLY A 512 4.10 -26.46 -20.52
N GLU A 513 4.73 -27.64 -20.50
CA GLU A 513 4.16 -28.86 -19.91
C GLU A 513 4.50 -28.97 -18.43
N THR A 514 5.76 -28.67 -18.06
CA THR A 514 6.25 -28.79 -16.69
C THR A 514 5.84 -27.62 -15.80
N GLY A 515 5.57 -26.44 -16.39
CA GLY A 515 5.35 -25.17 -15.67
C GLY A 515 6.62 -24.60 -15.04
N VAL A 516 7.81 -25.10 -15.45
CA VAL A 516 9.10 -24.69 -14.92
C VAL A 516 9.95 -24.11 -16.01
N THR A 517 10.56 -22.96 -15.77
CA THR A 517 11.55 -22.32 -16.66
C THR A 517 12.93 -22.42 -16.05
N ALA A 518 13.94 -22.55 -16.90
CA ALA A 518 15.35 -22.60 -16.49
C ALA A 518 16.10 -21.35 -16.97
N SER A 519 16.95 -20.79 -16.13
CA SER A 519 17.83 -19.68 -16.46
C SER A 519 19.24 -19.90 -15.90
N ALA A 520 20.23 -19.23 -16.48
CA ALA A 520 21.59 -19.29 -15.97
C ALA A 520 21.70 -18.56 -14.62
N TYR A 521 22.34 -19.18 -13.65
CA TYR A 521 22.53 -18.61 -12.32
C TYR A 521 23.95 -18.88 -11.82
N GLY A 522 24.79 -17.84 -11.76
CA GLY A 522 26.22 -18.02 -11.46
C GLY A 522 26.86 -19.07 -12.37
N ASP A 523 27.52 -20.08 -11.78
CA ASP A 523 28.08 -21.22 -12.51
C ASP A 523 27.07 -22.38 -12.69
N GLY A 524 25.88 -22.30 -12.07
CA GLY A 524 24.80 -23.27 -12.17
C GLY A 524 23.60 -22.76 -12.97
N ILE A 525 22.42 -23.34 -12.67
CA ILE A 525 21.12 -22.91 -13.20
C ILE A 525 20.12 -22.62 -12.07
N GLU A 526 19.13 -21.83 -12.39
CA GLU A 526 17.93 -21.61 -11.58
C GLU A 526 16.74 -22.21 -12.30
N LEU A 527 15.95 -23.04 -11.59
CA LEU A 527 14.65 -23.51 -12.05
C LEU A 527 13.56 -22.70 -11.32
N VAL A 528 12.61 -22.15 -12.06
CA VAL A 528 11.54 -21.30 -11.52
C VAL A 528 10.19 -21.79 -11.97
N ALA A 529 9.30 -22.05 -11.02
CA ALA A 529 7.86 -22.18 -11.24
C ALA A 529 7.19 -20.88 -10.75
N ALA A 530 6.79 -20.01 -11.66
CA ALA A 530 6.32 -18.66 -11.36
C ALA A 530 4.98 -18.64 -10.61
N ASP A 531 4.16 -19.67 -10.77
CA ASP A 531 2.86 -19.84 -10.13
C ASP A 531 2.93 -20.41 -8.71
N GLY A 532 4.13 -20.80 -8.23
CA GLY A 532 4.33 -21.34 -6.89
C GLY A 532 4.05 -22.84 -6.77
N ARG A 533 3.84 -23.55 -7.89
CA ARG A 533 3.71 -25.02 -7.89
C ARG A 533 4.97 -25.71 -7.35
N ASN A 534 4.83 -26.95 -6.93
CA ASN A 534 5.95 -27.78 -6.54
C ASN A 534 6.88 -28.04 -7.73
N ILE A 535 8.18 -28.12 -7.48
CA ILE A 535 9.18 -28.60 -8.45
C ILE A 535 9.65 -29.97 -8.00
N SER A 536 9.16 -31.02 -8.64
CA SER A 536 9.55 -32.41 -8.42
C SER A 536 10.54 -32.84 -9.47
N ILE A 537 11.74 -33.24 -9.06
CA ILE A 537 12.85 -33.55 -9.97
C ILE A 537 13.53 -34.87 -9.62
N SER A 538 13.77 -35.69 -10.66
CA SER A 538 14.60 -36.89 -10.58
C SER A 538 15.31 -37.17 -11.90
N THR A 539 16.33 -38.01 -11.85
CA THR A 539 17.06 -38.50 -13.03
C THR A 539 17.22 -40.02 -12.94
N ASP A 540 17.67 -40.63 -14.03
CA ASP A 540 18.00 -42.04 -14.11
C ASP A 540 19.00 -42.53 -13.03
N ALA A 541 19.95 -41.67 -12.63
CA ALA A 541 20.98 -42.00 -11.66
C ALA A 541 20.74 -41.38 -10.26
N GLY A 542 20.12 -40.20 -10.17
CA GLY A 542 19.96 -39.43 -8.94
C GLY A 542 21.29 -38.97 -8.30
N GLY A 543 21.20 -38.27 -7.18
CA GLY A 543 22.32 -37.92 -6.32
C GLY A 543 23.12 -36.69 -6.76
N ALA A 544 24.22 -36.41 -6.07
CA ALA A 544 25.02 -35.18 -6.20
C ALA A 544 25.66 -34.99 -7.59
N ALA A 545 26.09 -36.08 -8.24
CA ALA A 545 26.68 -36.02 -9.58
C ALA A 545 25.64 -35.66 -10.62
N ALA A 546 24.43 -36.23 -10.53
CA ALA A 546 23.31 -35.86 -11.39
C ALA A 546 22.85 -34.41 -11.16
N ALA A 547 22.77 -33.98 -9.91
CA ALA A 547 22.49 -32.58 -9.56
C ALA A 547 23.52 -31.62 -10.19
N ALA A 548 24.82 -31.93 -10.08
CA ALA A 548 25.87 -31.13 -10.71
C ALA A 548 25.77 -31.16 -12.25
N GLY A 549 25.42 -32.32 -12.84
CA GLY A 549 25.19 -32.49 -14.29
C GLY A 549 24.00 -31.70 -14.82
N LEU A 550 23.04 -31.40 -13.99
CA LEU A 550 21.92 -30.53 -14.29
C LEU A 550 22.17 -29.05 -13.92
N GLY A 551 23.39 -28.70 -13.47
CA GLY A 551 23.66 -27.33 -13.01
C GLY A 551 23.03 -26.98 -11.66
N LEU A 552 22.55 -27.98 -10.92
CA LEU A 552 21.89 -27.87 -9.62
C LEU A 552 22.81 -28.36 -8.49
N ALA A 553 24.13 -28.16 -8.60
CA ALA A 553 25.08 -28.55 -7.56
C ALA A 553 24.67 -27.95 -6.20
N GLY A 554 24.76 -28.75 -5.15
CA GLY A 554 24.33 -28.36 -3.79
C GLY A 554 22.83 -28.59 -3.52
N MET A 555 22.05 -28.94 -4.56
CA MET A 555 20.67 -29.36 -4.42
C MET A 555 20.56 -30.89 -4.41
N THR A 556 19.45 -31.41 -3.94
CA THR A 556 19.16 -32.86 -3.98
C THR A 556 18.34 -33.16 -5.23
N VAL A 557 18.77 -34.11 -6.05
CA VAL A 557 18.01 -34.64 -7.19
C VAL A 557 17.76 -36.11 -6.93
N GLY A 558 16.49 -36.52 -6.96
CA GLY A 558 16.09 -37.89 -6.72
C GLY A 558 16.51 -38.84 -7.85
N ALA A 559 16.46 -40.15 -7.58
CA ALA A 559 16.47 -41.17 -8.64
C ALA A 559 15.04 -41.42 -9.14
N THR A 560 14.91 -42.00 -10.32
CA THR A 560 13.59 -42.39 -10.87
C THR A 560 12.82 -43.26 -9.88
N GLY A 561 11.60 -42.85 -9.53
CA GLY A 561 10.76 -43.49 -8.51
C GLY A 561 11.05 -43.07 -7.06
N ALA A 562 11.98 -42.12 -6.85
CA ALA A 562 12.29 -41.51 -5.58
C ALA A 562 12.62 -40.02 -5.78
N GLU A 563 11.65 -39.31 -6.39
CA GLU A 563 11.78 -37.89 -6.75
C GLU A 563 11.97 -37.03 -5.49
N THR A 564 12.73 -35.94 -5.65
CA THR A 564 12.79 -34.88 -4.63
C THR A 564 11.92 -33.72 -5.08
N ALA A 565 10.99 -33.32 -4.20
CA ALA A 565 10.14 -32.16 -4.44
C ALA A 565 10.60 -30.95 -3.63
N TYR A 566 10.55 -29.79 -4.28
CA TYR A 566 10.78 -28.50 -3.66
C TYR A 566 9.45 -27.75 -3.60
N TYR A 567 9.14 -27.22 -2.43
CA TYR A 567 7.90 -26.52 -2.14
C TYR A 567 8.18 -25.04 -1.98
N ALA A 568 7.43 -24.22 -2.69
CA ALA A 568 7.52 -22.77 -2.53
C ALA A 568 7.15 -22.33 -1.11
N GLY A 569 7.60 -21.14 -0.74
CA GLY A 569 7.11 -20.45 0.45
C GLY A 569 5.82 -19.68 0.17
N VAL A 570 5.21 -19.16 1.23
CA VAL A 570 4.06 -18.24 1.17
C VAL A 570 4.46 -16.87 1.72
N THR A 571 3.87 -15.82 1.18
CA THR A 571 3.93 -14.48 1.75
C THR A 571 2.59 -14.17 2.37
N LEU A 572 2.60 -13.90 3.66
CA LEU A 572 1.46 -13.41 4.43
C LEU A 572 1.46 -11.88 4.36
N THR A 573 0.30 -11.31 4.12
CA THR A 573 0.15 -9.86 3.95
C THR A 573 -1.06 -9.38 4.75
N SER A 574 -0.91 -8.27 5.47
CA SER A 574 -1.98 -7.61 6.22
C SER A 574 -1.79 -6.09 6.18
N ASP A 575 -2.88 -5.36 6.26
CA ASP A 575 -2.90 -3.90 6.44
C ASP A 575 -2.60 -3.47 7.89
N LYS A 576 -2.49 -4.45 8.80
CA LYS A 576 -2.18 -4.24 10.22
C LYS A 576 -1.13 -5.23 10.69
N ALA A 577 -0.53 -4.95 11.85
CA ALA A 577 0.31 -5.92 12.52
C ALA A 577 -0.48 -7.19 12.84
N PHE A 578 0.16 -8.36 12.68
CA PHE A 578 -0.45 -9.66 12.95
C PHE A 578 0.49 -10.58 13.70
N THR A 579 -0.07 -11.52 14.46
CA THR A 579 0.69 -12.51 15.23
C THR A 579 0.60 -13.87 14.58
N LEU A 580 1.73 -14.59 14.57
CA LEU A 580 1.82 -15.99 14.21
C LEU A 580 2.26 -16.80 15.42
N ASN A 581 1.53 -17.85 15.72
CA ASN A 581 1.85 -18.79 16.78
C ASN A 581 1.68 -20.24 16.26
N SER A 582 2.41 -21.17 16.84
CA SER A 582 2.13 -22.59 16.66
C SER A 582 0.85 -22.96 17.43
N GLY A 583 0.02 -23.78 16.83
CA GLY A 583 -1.23 -24.24 17.46
C GLY A 583 -1.07 -25.56 18.19
N SER A 584 -2.16 -26.01 18.84
CA SER A 584 -2.19 -27.18 19.73
C SER A 584 -2.12 -28.54 19.01
N GLU A 585 -2.42 -28.58 17.70
CA GLU A 585 -2.44 -29.83 16.91
C GLU A 585 -1.29 -29.96 15.91
N GLY A 586 -0.23 -29.28 16.13
CA GLY A 586 0.97 -29.44 15.32
C GLY A 586 2.17 -29.38 16.23
N ASP A 587 2.97 -30.42 16.23
CA ASP A 587 4.31 -30.33 16.78
C ASP A 587 4.94 -29.01 16.31
N THR A 588 5.56 -28.24 17.23
CA THR A 588 6.35 -27.06 16.88
C THR A 588 7.36 -27.36 15.75
N ALA A 589 7.75 -28.63 15.60
CA ALA A 589 8.55 -29.12 14.49
C ALA A 589 7.80 -28.98 13.15
N ASN A 590 6.49 -29.26 13.08
CA ASN A 590 5.73 -29.12 11.85
C ASN A 590 5.53 -27.64 11.47
N PHE A 591 5.18 -26.78 12.43
CA PHE A 591 5.10 -25.33 12.22
C PHE A 591 6.41 -24.75 11.63
N LYS A 592 7.57 -25.15 12.20
CA LYS A 592 8.88 -24.75 11.70
C LYS A 592 9.23 -25.40 10.36
N SER A 593 8.82 -26.63 10.11
CA SER A 593 9.08 -27.30 8.82
C SER A 593 8.28 -26.69 7.67
N LEU A 594 7.17 -26.00 7.97
CA LEU A 594 6.43 -25.16 7.01
C LEU A 594 7.11 -23.81 6.73
N GLY A 595 8.18 -23.48 7.47
CA GLY A 595 8.90 -22.23 7.32
C GLY A 595 8.32 -21.05 8.10
N PHE A 596 7.33 -21.28 8.96
CA PHE A 596 6.79 -20.25 9.84
C PHE A 596 7.63 -20.08 11.10
N ASN A 597 7.62 -18.86 11.64
CA ASN A 597 8.16 -18.55 12.95
C ASN A 597 7.12 -17.83 13.78
N GLU A 598 7.16 -18.11 15.09
CA GLU A 598 6.31 -17.40 16.03
C GLU A 598 6.77 -15.95 16.18
N GLY A 599 5.83 -15.04 16.34
CA GLY A 599 6.13 -13.63 16.57
C GLY A 599 5.03 -12.71 16.09
N THR A 600 5.27 -11.41 16.29
CA THR A 600 4.43 -10.34 15.75
C THR A 600 5.11 -9.79 14.51
N PHE A 601 4.39 -9.76 13.41
CA PHE A 601 4.81 -9.26 12.11
C PHE A 601 4.06 -7.95 11.82
N GLY A 602 4.78 -6.95 11.36
CA GLY A 602 4.28 -5.59 11.34
C GLY A 602 4.68 -4.82 12.59
N GLY A 603 4.80 -3.48 12.50
CA GLY A 603 5.15 -2.64 13.63
C GLY A 603 4.03 -2.58 14.65
N ALA A 604 4.35 -2.48 15.92
CA ALA A 604 3.37 -2.24 16.98
C ALA A 604 2.50 -0.98 16.73
N ASN A 605 3.01 -0.08 15.86
CA ASN A 605 2.35 1.16 15.48
C ASN A 605 1.80 1.11 14.04
N ASP A 606 1.88 -0.04 13.32
CA ASP A 606 1.32 -0.17 11.99
C ASP A 606 -0.18 0.06 12.02
N GLY A 607 -0.61 1.04 11.25
CA GLY A 607 -2.00 1.47 11.24
C GLY A 607 -2.46 2.23 12.49
N ALA A 608 -1.56 2.54 13.44
CA ALA A 608 -1.92 3.29 14.64
C ALA A 608 -2.50 4.68 14.29
N LYS A 609 -3.62 4.99 14.90
CA LYS A 609 -4.40 6.20 14.61
C LYS A 609 -4.36 7.19 15.78
N VAL A 610 -4.63 8.46 15.45
CA VAL A 610 -4.74 9.51 16.49
C VAL A 610 -5.78 9.14 17.55
N ALA A 611 -6.85 8.41 17.19
CA ALA A 611 -7.85 7.91 18.13
C ALA A 611 -7.26 7.01 19.23
N GLU A 612 -6.20 6.25 18.91
CA GLU A 612 -5.59 5.21 19.75
C GLU A 612 -4.41 5.74 20.60
N ILE A 613 -4.04 7.00 20.44
CA ILE A 613 -2.91 7.59 21.15
C ILE A 613 -3.14 7.52 22.67
N ASP A 614 -2.13 6.94 23.34
CA ASP A 614 -2.02 6.88 24.81
C ASP A 614 -0.61 7.28 25.22
N ILE A 615 -0.51 8.39 25.98
CA ILE A 615 0.75 8.93 26.50
C ILE A 615 0.94 8.68 28.01
N SER A 616 0.16 7.77 28.60
CA SER A 616 0.26 7.42 30.02
C SER A 616 1.57 6.71 30.39
N THR A 617 2.30 6.19 29.37
CA THR A 617 3.61 5.55 29.52
C THR A 617 4.67 6.20 28.63
N VAL A 618 5.95 6.06 29.00
CA VAL A 618 7.08 6.56 28.17
C VAL A 618 7.07 5.93 26.79
N ALA A 619 6.85 4.61 26.69
CA ALA A 619 6.77 3.90 25.43
C ALA A 619 5.58 4.38 24.58
N GLY A 620 4.40 4.54 25.19
CA GLY A 620 3.22 5.09 24.54
C GLY A 620 3.44 6.51 24.04
N SER A 621 4.12 7.36 24.82
CA SER A 621 4.47 8.73 24.43
C SER A 621 5.39 8.77 23.22
N THR A 622 6.38 7.88 23.17
CA THR A 622 7.30 7.78 22.02
C THR A 622 6.56 7.28 20.75
N SER A 623 5.67 6.30 20.91
CA SER A 623 4.81 5.83 19.82
C SER A 623 3.86 6.91 19.34
N ALA A 624 3.25 7.68 20.26
CA ALA A 624 2.35 8.78 19.95
C ALA A 624 3.01 9.84 19.08
N LEU A 625 4.30 10.15 19.30
CA LEU A 625 5.04 11.11 18.46
C LEU A 625 5.06 10.70 16.98
N LEU A 626 5.30 9.43 16.68
CA LEU A 626 5.30 8.92 15.31
C LEU A 626 3.92 9.06 14.67
N VAL A 627 2.88 8.71 15.41
CA VAL A 627 1.47 8.81 14.94
C VAL A 627 1.07 10.25 14.68
N ILE A 628 1.44 11.17 15.60
CA ILE A 628 1.12 12.58 15.47
C ILE A 628 1.90 13.23 14.32
N ASP A 629 3.18 12.92 14.17
CA ASP A 629 4.00 13.46 13.08
C ASP A 629 3.44 13.00 11.71
N ALA A 630 3.03 11.75 11.59
CA ALA A 630 2.35 11.25 10.38
C ALA A 630 0.99 11.93 10.15
N ALA A 631 0.21 12.17 11.22
CA ALA A 631 -1.06 12.88 11.11
C ALA A 631 -0.87 14.34 10.65
N ILE A 632 0.13 15.04 11.17
CA ILE A 632 0.48 16.41 10.74
C ILE A 632 0.87 16.42 9.26
N GLU A 633 1.68 15.47 8.82
CA GLU A 633 2.06 15.34 7.41
C GLU A 633 0.85 15.05 6.50
N GLN A 634 -0.07 14.19 6.94
CA GLN A 634 -1.29 13.87 6.21
C GLN A 634 -2.20 15.10 6.07
N VAL A 635 -2.42 15.85 7.16
CA VAL A 635 -3.19 17.10 7.11
C VAL A 635 -2.48 18.14 6.23
N GLY A 636 -1.15 18.27 6.31
CA GLY A 636 -0.36 19.15 5.44
C GLY A 636 -0.49 18.81 3.96
N LYS A 637 -0.46 17.53 3.59
CA LYS A 637 -0.72 17.06 2.21
C LYS A 637 -2.14 17.44 1.74
N ASN A 638 -3.13 17.32 2.62
CA ASN A 638 -4.52 17.70 2.30
C ASN A 638 -4.65 19.23 2.13
N GLN A 639 -4.00 20.05 2.96
CA GLN A 639 -3.94 21.50 2.81
C GLN A 639 -3.26 21.91 1.49
N ALA A 640 -2.13 21.29 1.15
CA ALA A 640 -1.43 21.56 -0.10
C ALA A 640 -2.32 21.24 -1.33
N LYS A 641 -3.06 20.11 -1.28
CA LYS A 641 -4.03 19.74 -2.31
C LYS A 641 -5.18 20.74 -2.40
N THR A 642 -5.69 21.21 -1.28
CA THR A 642 -6.73 22.24 -1.20
C THR A 642 -6.24 23.56 -1.80
N GLY A 643 -5.03 24.00 -1.46
CA GLY A 643 -4.40 25.18 -2.05
C GLY A 643 -4.21 25.08 -3.57
N ALA A 644 -3.85 23.91 -4.07
CA ALA A 644 -3.76 23.66 -5.52
C ALA A 644 -5.13 23.79 -6.22
N PHE A 645 -6.21 23.31 -5.58
CA PHE A 645 -7.56 23.47 -6.10
C PHE A 645 -8.02 24.93 -6.07
N LEU A 646 -7.71 25.70 -5.02
CA LEU A 646 -8.00 27.14 -4.93
C LEU A 646 -7.36 27.89 -6.09
N ASN A 647 -6.05 27.71 -6.31
CA ASN A 647 -5.35 28.34 -7.43
C ASN A 647 -5.96 27.98 -8.80
N ARG A 648 -6.41 26.74 -8.95
CA ARG A 648 -7.06 26.29 -10.19
C ARG A 648 -8.43 26.93 -10.37
N LEU A 649 -9.23 27.07 -9.31
CA LEU A 649 -10.51 27.76 -9.36
C LEU A 649 -10.36 29.25 -9.68
N ASP A 650 -9.37 29.93 -9.09
CA ASP A 650 -9.08 31.33 -9.38
C ASP A 650 -8.72 31.53 -10.86
N ALA A 651 -7.90 30.64 -11.43
CA ALA A 651 -7.59 30.65 -12.85
C ALA A 651 -8.84 30.44 -13.72
N VAL A 652 -9.75 29.53 -13.31
CA VAL A 652 -11.03 29.28 -14.00
C VAL A 652 -11.92 30.50 -13.93
N VAL A 653 -12.08 31.12 -12.76
CA VAL A 653 -12.89 32.35 -12.58
C VAL A 653 -12.36 33.49 -13.46
N SER A 654 -11.05 33.69 -13.48
CA SER A 654 -10.40 34.72 -14.31
C SER A 654 -10.65 34.48 -15.79
N ASN A 655 -10.48 33.27 -16.28
CA ASN A 655 -10.72 32.90 -17.68
C ASN A 655 -12.20 33.04 -18.08
N LEU A 656 -13.13 32.61 -17.20
CA LEU A 656 -14.57 32.75 -17.46
C LEU A 656 -15.01 34.21 -17.45
N THR A 657 -14.41 35.04 -16.60
CA THR A 657 -14.69 36.49 -16.54
C THR A 657 -14.25 37.16 -17.83
N GLU A 658 -13.03 36.91 -18.31
CA GLU A 658 -12.53 37.39 -19.59
C GLU A 658 -13.38 36.92 -20.77
N SER A 659 -13.73 35.62 -20.77
CA SER A 659 -14.60 35.06 -21.79
C SER A 659 -15.99 35.72 -21.82
N THR A 660 -16.54 36.03 -20.63
CA THR A 660 -17.84 36.72 -20.49
C THR A 660 -17.75 38.13 -21.04
N GLN A 661 -16.68 38.86 -20.75
CA GLN A 661 -16.42 40.21 -21.25
C GLN A 661 -16.32 40.20 -22.77
N ASN A 662 -15.44 39.37 -23.34
CA ASN A 662 -15.22 39.25 -24.79
C ASN A 662 -16.50 38.88 -25.53
N MET A 663 -17.30 37.95 -24.96
CA MET A 663 -18.58 37.55 -25.52
C MET A 663 -19.61 38.65 -25.45
N SER A 664 -19.64 39.42 -24.35
CA SER A 664 -20.55 40.57 -24.19
C SER A 664 -20.20 41.69 -25.17
N GLU A 665 -18.93 42.04 -25.38
CA GLU A 665 -18.47 42.97 -26.37
C GLU A 665 -18.85 42.51 -27.79
N SER A 666 -18.65 41.24 -28.11
CA SER A 666 -19.00 40.69 -29.42
C SER A 666 -20.51 40.73 -29.65
N ARG A 667 -21.32 40.42 -28.62
CA ARG A 667 -22.78 40.57 -28.70
C ARG A 667 -23.20 42.01 -28.90
N SER A 668 -22.58 42.96 -28.17
CA SER A 668 -22.85 44.41 -28.29
C SER A 668 -22.60 44.90 -29.72
N ARG A 669 -21.48 44.51 -30.34
CA ARG A 669 -21.19 44.87 -31.75
C ARG A 669 -22.21 44.36 -32.75
N ILE A 670 -22.89 43.27 -32.47
CA ILE A 670 -23.91 42.71 -33.35
C ILE A 670 -25.28 43.31 -33.05
N LEU A 671 -25.63 43.39 -31.76
CA LEU A 671 -26.99 43.70 -31.32
C LEU A 671 -27.28 45.14 -31.05
N ASP A 672 -26.30 45.90 -30.52
CA ASP A 672 -26.52 47.30 -30.08
C ASP A 672 -26.49 48.26 -31.23
N THR A 673 -27.27 49.33 -31.12
CA THR A 673 -27.38 50.41 -32.10
C THR A 673 -26.31 51.46 -31.84
N ASP A 674 -25.61 51.90 -32.92
CA ASP A 674 -24.84 53.12 -32.89
C ASP A 674 -25.78 54.33 -32.86
N TYR A 675 -25.87 54.93 -31.67
CA TYR A 675 -26.79 56.06 -31.42
C TYR A 675 -26.54 57.24 -32.33
N ALA A 676 -25.30 57.59 -32.68
CA ALA A 676 -24.95 58.72 -33.53
C ALA A 676 -25.40 58.48 -34.97
N THR A 677 -25.18 57.28 -35.48
CA THR A 677 -25.63 56.88 -36.82
C THR A 677 -27.18 56.82 -36.90
N GLU A 678 -27.83 56.26 -35.89
CA GLU A 678 -29.30 56.08 -35.93
C GLU A 678 -30.06 57.38 -35.69
N THR A 679 -29.55 58.31 -34.86
CA THR A 679 -30.11 59.71 -34.76
C THR A 679 -30.01 60.47 -36.06
N THR A 680 -28.90 60.31 -36.78
CA THR A 680 -28.73 60.88 -38.12
C THR A 680 -29.73 60.32 -39.13
N ASN A 681 -29.94 58.99 -39.09
CA ASN A 681 -30.94 58.28 -39.91
C ASN A 681 -32.35 58.74 -39.57
N LEU A 682 -32.66 58.94 -38.29
CA LEU A 682 -33.93 59.47 -37.82
C LEU A 682 -34.18 60.88 -38.36
N ALA A 683 -33.20 61.82 -38.18
CA ALA A 683 -33.32 63.20 -38.68
C ALA A 683 -33.48 63.22 -40.20
N LYS A 684 -32.71 62.43 -40.94
CA LYS A 684 -32.84 62.27 -42.39
C LYS A 684 -34.20 61.77 -42.77
N SER A 685 -34.75 60.74 -42.09
CA SER A 685 -36.04 60.17 -42.36
C SER A 685 -37.16 61.19 -42.09
N GLN A 686 -37.06 62.02 -41.04
CA GLN A 686 -38.02 63.10 -40.73
C GLN A 686 -38.00 64.17 -41.83
N ILE A 687 -36.84 64.59 -42.32
CA ILE A 687 -36.74 65.58 -43.40
C ILE A 687 -37.33 65.02 -44.69
N VAL A 688 -37.04 63.74 -45.01
CA VAL A 688 -37.57 63.09 -46.22
C VAL A 688 -39.08 62.87 -46.09
N GLN A 689 -39.57 62.62 -44.90
CA GLN A 689 -41.06 62.55 -44.66
C GLN A 689 -41.75 63.89 -44.94
N GLN A 690 -41.12 64.98 -44.43
CA GLN A 690 -41.67 66.34 -44.72
C GLN A 690 -41.61 66.65 -46.22
N ALA A 691 -40.50 66.29 -46.88
CA ALA A 691 -40.37 66.48 -48.32
C ALA A 691 -41.37 65.60 -49.11
N ALA A 692 -41.61 64.37 -48.74
CA ALA A 692 -42.49 63.42 -49.36
C ALA A 692 -44.01 63.90 -49.20
N THR A 693 -44.37 64.43 -48.03
CA THR A 693 -45.66 65.01 -47.80
C THR A 693 -45.88 66.25 -48.66
N ALA A 694 -44.87 67.14 -48.79
CA ALA A 694 -44.97 68.30 -49.69
C ALA A 694 -45.08 67.90 -51.16
N MET A 695 -44.33 66.91 -51.61
CA MET A 695 -44.41 66.34 -52.96
C MET A 695 -45.74 65.69 -53.23
N LEU A 696 -46.33 65.00 -52.25
CA LEU A 696 -47.67 64.44 -52.39
C LEU A 696 -48.72 65.52 -52.56
N ALA A 697 -48.64 66.61 -51.78
CA ALA A 697 -49.53 67.76 -51.92
C ALA A 697 -49.37 68.42 -53.32
N GLN A 698 -48.11 68.57 -53.79
CA GLN A 698 -47.86 69.13 -55.13
C GLN A 698 -48.34 68.19 -56.25
N ALA A 699 -48.24 66.87 -56.10
CA ALA A 699 -48.73 65.88 -57.07
C ALA A 699 -50.26 65.89 -57.16
N ASN A 700 -50.95 66.14 -56.03
CA ASN A 700 -52.42 66.29 -56.00
C ASN A 700 -52.84 67.62 -56.61
N GLN A 701 -52.16 68.74 -56.38
CA GLN A 701 -52.46 70.03 -57.01
C GLN A 701 -52.25 69.98 -58.54
N SER A 702 -51.20 69.31 -59.01
CA SER A 702 -50.99 69.19 -60.46
C SER A 702 -52.11 68.43 -61.20
N ALA A 703 -52.76 67.49 -60.55
CA ALA A 703 -53.93 66.77 -61.08
C ALA A 703 -55.18 67.67 -61.14
N GLN A 704 -55.36 68.53 -60.11
CA GLN A 704 -56.46 69.53 -60.09
C GLN A 704 -56.31 70.61 -61.15
N SER A 705 -55.08 71.08 -61.39
CA SER A 705 -54.83 72.11 -62.41
C SER A 705 -55.10 71.55 -63.83
N VAL A 706 -54.83 70.27 -64.09
CA VAL A 706 -55.20 69.62 -65.35
C VAL A 706 -56.65 69.46 -65.49
N LEU A 707 -57.39 69.20 -64.40
CA LEU A 707 -58.87 69.12 -64.41
C LEU A 707 -59.52 70.45 -64.61
N SER A 708 -58.94 71.58 -64.11
CA SER A 708 -59.37 72.95 -64.31
C SER A 708 -59.16 73.49 -65.75
N LEU A 709 -58.21 72.90 -66.46
CA LEU A 709 -57.96 73.20 -67.89
C LEU A 709 -58.90 72.46 -68.86
N LEU A 710 -59.62 71.44 -68.34
CA LEU A 710 -60.58 70.66 -69.11
C LEU A 710 -62.02 71.07 -68.86
N LYS A 711 -62.26 72.00 -67.93
CA LYS A 711 -63.53 72.72 -67.79
C LYS A 711 -63.47 74.02 -68.57
#